data_076afcb774a93d6b60a8f60be0602821
#
_entry.id   076afcb774a93d6b60a8f60be0602821
#
_cell.length_a   1.000
_cell.length_b   1.000
_cell.length_c   1.000
_cell.angle_alpha   90.00
_cell.angle_beta   90.00
_cell.angle_gamma   90.00
#
_symmetry.space_group_name_H-M   'P 1'
#
loop_
_entity.id
_entity.type
_entity.pdbx_description
1 polymer ?
#
loop_
_entity_poly.entity_id
_entity_poly.type
_entity_poly.pdbx_seq_one_letter_code
_entity_poly.pdbx_strand_id
1 'polypeptide(L)'
;MKRVSLVAGLVAVAACAVAADATWYDAGTGIWDASALNWNGGASAWTAGDTAVFSGTGGVVTVEGAVDVAALTFNASNYVVNAATGASITNSSSGYLNVTVAAGQTATLNASLRTDGAQFYKYGDGTLVLGGTNQFSRTKDSRLKKGIIRLTPDNARSLGTKDFIIESGATLDLNGCCAGASTALPWLHPNGTGVDGMGALVNTGKDHTNKAFGGMSTDSDVLLCGPRRIDVGTLYMLGHTVTVSNIPNQLCVSTLTFKGNESLVIASNAVYTVLGGNGLGAAGNNGRVVLKRSGRLNVWDAKTMTTSVFVEEPSTISQGHNVESALAKFTGTIAVNTNLTVWANPKDGRASWVEFAGPLTGTGRIRLTEGHLRFSTENNTWSGQLAMYGSAAYRYVAIGVRKGATGTLGNVSSIYGESGDSYFIYERTNSYTLANCAVTNGIFGSFDGGTLVFDNVHMTNTAFIGAVGNYTFRNTKVDSSARYVYLGSRYTSLDRQTVTNVNSTLTIEDGSDLTFSYLEAGNGGDLKWPNGTACLMTGIVNQTGGRLRTVGAVDASGGNCGIHFGHWPQARTFYNLSGGVLTVDRGYKLAVAVDGQGTLHQTGGEINCTTLDVNCREGTAGNGTYIMEGGELNVGAGGVITGNGVNPNAPYTCTLRGGTIRATADTAFRINATLNSTNATNNVTFDTAGHSLSVSNTLSGTGGLTKTGAGTMTVVPAATYTGTTRLAGGTLAFKQAYPGGALEVSAAAVQGTGTDGALLTAPALAFTGANTVRVTEAETLDAKTYGKSKVVARLNTALAAAPALELVQSDGTPFVDDDGTWKLYLAEGGKALRFGPLVGTRILVK
;
A
#
# COMPACT_ATOMS: atom_id res chain seq x y z
N MET A 1 -63.28 -90.49 -41.08
CA MET A 1 -64.14 -89.34 -40.87
C MET A 1 -63.65 -88.51 -39.68
N LYS A 2 -63.00 -87.44 -39.89
CA LYS A 2 -62.63 -86.52 -38.79
C LYS A 2 -63.19 -85.13 -39.24
N ARG A 3 -64.12 -84.64 -38.39
CA ARG A 3 -64.66 -83.30 -38.51
C ARG A 3 -63.59 -82.22 -38.16
N VAL A 4 -63.37 -81.27 -39.00
CA VAL A 4 -62.59 -80.05 -38.75
C VAL A 4 -63.56 -78.95 -38.35
N SER A 5 -63.47 -78.43 -37.07
CA SER A 5 -64.26 -77.28 -36.66
C SER A 5 -63.44 -76.03 -36.98
N LEU A 6 -63.93 -75.10 -37.75
CA LEU A 6 -63.41 -73.83 -38.06
C LEU A 6 -63.82 -72.85 -36.92
N VAL A 7 -62.86 -72.39 -36.11
CA VAL A 7 -63.09 -71.30 -35.16
C VAL A 7 -62.67 -70.01 -35.81
N ALA A 8 -63.65 -69.15 -36.11
CA ALA A 8 -63.42 -67.79 -36.61
C ALA A 8 -63.02 -66.92 -35.43
N GLY A 9 -61.70 -66.56 -35.34
CA GLY A 9 -61.21 -65.62 -34.35
C GLY A 9 -61.48 -64.19 -34.91
N LEU A 10 -62.27 -63.44 -34.16
CA LEU A 10 -62.44 -61.99 -34.37
C LEU A 10 -61.23 -61.28 -33.93
N VAL A 11 -60.37 -60.80 -34.82
CA VAL A 11 -59.26 -59.91 -34.47
C VAL A 11 -59.84 -58.52 -34.39
N ALA A 12 -60.04 -58.03 -33.18
CA ALA A 12 -60.34 -56.61 -32.94
C ALA A 12 -59.05 -55.80 -33.17
N VAL A 13 -58.95 -55.19 -34.34
CA VAL A 13 -57.97 -54.17 -34.59
C VAL A 13 -58.38 -52.96 -33.76
N ALA A 14 -57.69 -52.73 -32.64
CA ALA A 14 -57.79 -51.47 -31.95
C ALA A 14 -57.27 -50.40 -32.90
N ALA A 15 -58.16 -49.63 -33.53
CA ALA A 15 -57.78 -48.43 -34.21
C ALA A 15 -57.17 -47.49 -33.15
N CYS A 16 -55.88 -47.24 -33.27
CA CYS A 16 -55.24 -46.16 -32.53
C CYS A 16 -55.89 -44.87 -32.97
N ALA A 17 -56.78 -44.32 -32.17
CA ALA A 17 -57.41 -43.04 -32.45
C ALA A 17 -56.30 -41.99 -32.57
N VAL A 18 -56.11 -41.42 -33.73
CA VAL A 18 -55.24 -40.27 -33.90
C VAL A 18 -55.90 -39.09 -33.19
N ALA A 19 -55.24 -38.43 -32.29
CA ALA A 19 -55.71 -37.23 -31.60
C ALA A 19 -56.18 -36.19 -32.67
N ALA A 20 -57.42 -35.75 -32.62
CA ALA A 20 -57.99 -34.75 -33.52
C ALA A 20 -57.68 -33.34 -32.97
N ASP A 21 -57.51 -32.36 -33.83
CA ASP A 21 -57.40 -30.95 -33.46
C ASP A 21 -58.80 -30.41 -33.12
N ALA A 22 -59.04 -30.02 -31.86
CA ALA A 22 -60.27 -29.32 -31.48
C ALA A 22 -59.91 -27.82 -31.24
N THR A 23 -60.55 -26.95 -32.04
CA THR A 23 -60.33 -25.52 -32.01
C THR A 23 -61.27 -24.85 -31.03
N TRP A 24 -60.69 -24.04 -30.09
CA TRP A 24 -61.50 -23.28 -29.15
C TRP A 24 -62.39 -22.26 -29.83
N TYR A 25 -63.63 -22.13 -29.40
CA TYR A 25 -64.57 -21.17 -29.93
C TYR A 25 -64.11 -19.74 -29.79
N ASP A 26 -64.27 -18.93 -30.84
CA ASP A 26 -63.67 -17.60 -30.97
C ASP A 26 -64.29 -16.51 -30.09
N ALA A 27 -65.16 -16.82 -29.15
CA ALA A 27 -65.74 -15.87 -28.20
C ALA A 27 -64.79 -15.51 -27.00
N GLY A 28 -63.58 -16.02 -26.99
CA GLY A 28 -62.50 -15.66 -25.99
C GLY A 28 -62.67 -16.20 -24.61
N THR A 29 -63.79 -16.21 -24.00
CA THR A 29 -64.05 -16.62 -22.60
C THR A 29 -65.08 -17.74 -22.50
N GLY A 30 -64.79 -18.77 -21.69
CA GLY A 30 -65.67 -19.91 -21.47
C GLY A 30 -65.17 -20.98 -20.56
N ILE A 31 -66.02 -21.96 -20.27
CA ILE A 31 -65.67 -23.15 -19.44
C ILE A 31 -65.13 -24.24 -20.36
N TRP A 32 -64.07 -24.89 -19.92
CA TRP A 32 -63.51 -26.08 -20.54
C TRP A 32 -63.74 -27.30 -19.62
N ASP A 33 -64.77 -28.04 -19.97
CA ASP A 33 -65.07 -29.31 -19.39
C ASP A 33 -65.49 -30.33 -20.43
N ALA A 34 -65.96 -31.51 -20.01
CA ALA A 34 -66.41 -32.55 -20.94
C ALA A 34 -67.81 -32.31 -21.58
N SER A 35 -68.53 -31.23 -21.14
CA SER A 35 -69.93 -30.99 -21.53
C SER A 35 -70.17 -29.69 -22.26
N ALA A 36 -69.35 -28.69 -22.02
CA ALA A 36 -69.47 -27.35 -22.61
C ALA A 36 -69.19 -27.36 -24.15
N LEU A 37 -70.09 -26.79 -24.90
CA LEU A 37 -70.00 -26.72 -26.37
C LEU A 37 -69.14 -25.53 -26.81
N ASN A 38 -67.84 -25.49 -26.37
CA ASN A 38 -66.94 -24.43 -26.65
C ASN A 38 -65.84 -24.77 -27.68
N TRP A 39 -66.04 -25.86 -28.40
CA TRP A 39 -65.07 -26.37 -29.36
C TRP A 39 -65.59 -26.40 -30.78
N ASN A 40 -64.75 -26.29 -31.82
CA ASN A 40 -65.02 -26.39 -33.19
C ASN A 40 -66.22 -25.46 -33.65
N GLY A 41 -66.12 -24.18 -33.31
CA GLY A 41 -67.13 -23.17 -33.61
C GLY A 41 -68.37 -23.23 -32.72
N GLY A 42 -68.30 -23.80 -31.55
CA GLY A 42 -69.38 -23.97 -30.60
C GLY A 42 -70.24 -25.23 -30.93
N ALA A 43 -69.69 -26.09 -31.77
CA ALA A 43 -70.48 -27.27 -32.28
C ALA A 43 -70.20 -28.56 -31.49
N SER A 44 -69.13 -28.60 -30.66
CA SER A 44 -68.76 -29.81 -29.91
C SER A 44 -68.29 -29.53 -28.50
N ALA A 45 -68.54 -30.55 -27.64
CA ALA A 45 -67.87 -30.63 -26.34
C ALA A 45 -66.45 -31.15 -26.51
N TRP A 46 -65.64 -31.05 -25.39
CA TRP A 46 -64.31 -31.59 -25.40
C TRP A 46 -64.26 -33.12 -25.47
N THR A 47 -63.44 -33.62 -26.38
CA THR A 47 -63.17 -35.08 -26.44
C THR A 47 -61.81 -35.35 -25.74
N ALA A 48 -61.80 -36.22 -24.72
CA ALA A 48 -60.59 -36.57 -24.03
C ALA A 48 -59.55 -37.19 -24.96
N GLY A 49 -58.28 -36.68 -24.85
CA GLY A 49 -57.17 -37.12 -25.70
C GLY A 49 -57.03 -36.35 -27.03
N ASP A 50 -57.86 -35.33 -27.33
CA ASP A 50 -57.66 -34.47 -28.46
C ASP A 50 -56.58 -33.38 -28.21
N THR A 51 -56.17 -32.72 -29.33
CA THR A 51 -55.30 -31.55 -29.24
C THR A 51 -56.14 -30.30 -29.08
N ALA A 52 -55.94 -29.53 -28.04
CA ALA A 52 -56.62 -28.25 -27.84
C ALA A 52 -55.90 -27.13 -28.61
N VAL A 53 -56.61 -26.50 -29.58
CA VAL A 53 -56.10 -25.44 -30.43
C VAL A 53 -56.77 -24.11 -30.08
N PHE A 54 -56.00 -23.12 -29.67
CA PHE A 54 -56.44 -21.79 -29.28
C PHE A 54 -56.03 -20.79 -30.36
N SER A 55 -57.03 -20.30 -31.13
CA SER A 55 -56.80 -19.36 -32.22
C SER A 55 -57.76 -18.16 -32.10
N GLY A 56 -57.67 -17.16 -32.98
CA GLY A 56 -58.52 -15.98 -32.96
C GLY A 56 -58.10 -14.85 -32.02
N THR A 57 -58.98 -14.27 -31.24
CA THR A 57 -58.75 -13.04 -30.49
C THR A 57 -58.16 -13.21 -29.08
N GLY A 58 -58.12 -14.41 -28.57
CA GLY A 58 -57.73 -14.68 -27.19
C GLY A 58 -58.88 -14.55 -26.20
N GLY A 59 -58.68 -14.93 -24.93
CA GLY A 59 -59.74 -14.86 -23.89
C GLY A 59 -59.39 -15.67 -22.63
N VAL A 60 -60.35 -15.71 -21.69
CA VAL A 60 -60.16 -16.42 -20.43
C VAL A 60 -60.89 -17.75 -20.47
N VAL A 61 -60.15 -18.83 -20.42
CA VAL A 61 -60.66 -20.23 -20.39
C VAL A 61 -60.53 -20.77 -18.98
N THR A 62 -61.64 -21.25 -18.42
CA THR A 62 -61.68 -21.87 -17.11
C THR A 62 -61.88 -23.38 -17.21
N VAL A 63 -60.85 -24.13 -16.86
CA VAL A 63 -60.89 -25.60 -16.78
C VAL A 63 -61.67 -26.01 -15.53
N GLU A 64 -62.69 -26.87 -15.76
CA GLU A 64 -63.45 -27.51 -14.68
C GLU A 64 -63.27 -29.03 -14.70
N GLY A 65 -62.95 -29.60 -13.55
CA GLY A 65 -62.62 -31.00 -13.41
C GLY A 65 -61.23 -31.35 -13.97
N ALA A 66 -61.09 -32.60 -14.41
CA ALA A 66 -59.86 -33.09 -15.05
C ALA A 66 -60.12 -33.24 -16.55
N VAL A 67 -59.42 -32.46 -17.39
CA VAL A 67 -59.49 -32.55 -18.86
C VAL A 67 -58.21 -33.19 -19.40
N ASP A 68 -58.39 -34.32 -20.12
CA ASP A 68 -57.26 -35.02 -20.76
C ASP A 68 -56.98 -34.52 -22.15
N VAL A 69 -55.70 -34.19 -22.45
CA VAL A 69 -55.27 -33.62 -23.70
C VAL A 69 -54.11 -34.42 -24.31
N ALA A 70 -54.03 -34.52 -25.64
CA ALA A 70 -52.85 -34.99 -26.34
C ALA A 70 -51.78 -33.87 -26.43
N ALA A 71 -52.22 -32.65 -26.76
CA ALA A 71 -51.35 -31.47 -26.85
C ALA A 71 -52.15 -30.17 -26.64
N LEU A 72 -51.42 -29.06 -26.45
CA LEU A 72 -51.95 -27.68 -26.42
C LEU A 72 -51.27 -26.84 -27.51
N THR A 73 -52.05 -26.12 -28.32
CA THR A 73 -51.50 -25.24 -29.35
C THR A 73 -52.13 -23.85 -29.22
N PHE A 74 -51.30 -22.82 -29.07
CA PHE A 74 -51.69 -21.42 -28.99
C PHE A 74 -51.21 -20.69 -30.23
N ASN A 75 -52.13 -20.38 -31.13
CA ASN A 75 -51.89 -19.66 -32.40
C ASN A 75 -52.20 -18.16 -32.28
N ALA A 76 -52.77 -17.72 -31.16
CA ALA A 76 -53.08 -16.31 -30.85
C ALA A 76 -52.64 -15.94 -29.45
N SER A 77 -52.39 -14.63 -29.26
CA SER A 77 -52.03 -14.06 -27.95
C SER A 77 -53.24 -13.89 -27.02
N ASN A 78 -52.92 -13.58 -25.74
CA ASN A 78 -53.89 -13.23 -24.71
C ASN A 78 -54.84 -14.34 -24.26
N TYR A 79 -54.56 -15.58 -24.57
CA TYR A 79 -55.23 -16.68 -23.89
C TYR A 79 -54.70 -16.86 -22.45
N VAL A 80 -55.64 -16.88 -21.50
CA VAL A 80 -55.36 -17.17 -20.07
C VAL A 80 -56.18 -18.40 -19.70
N VAL A 81 -55.53 -19.53 -19.52
CA VAL A 81 -56.16 -20.78 -19.11
C VAL A 81 -56.04 -20.95 -17.59
N ASN A 82 -57.16 -20.75 -16.90
CA ASN A 82 -57.30 -20.93 -15.45
C ASN A 82 -57.88 -22.30 -15.15
N ALA A 83 -57.90 -22.69 -13.86
CA ALA A 83 -58.57 -23.87 -13.39
C ALA A 83 -59.45 -23.54 -12.16
N ALA A 84 -60.62 -24.12 -12.12
CA ALA A 84 -61.46 -24.17 -10.90
C ALA A 84 -60.75 -24.96 -9.81
N THR A 85 -61.19 -24.81 -8.57
CA THR A 85 -60.60 -25.55 -7.42
C THR A 85 -60.61 -27.04 -7.67
N GLY A 86 -59.43 -27.66 -7.60
CA GLY A 86 -59.26 -29.08 -7.87
C GLY A 86 -59.21 -29.53 -9.32
N ALA A 87 -59.46 -28.63 -10.26
CA ALA A 87 -59.37 -28.90 -11.71
C ALA A 87 -57.91 -28.92 -12.19
N SER A 88 -57.68 -29.66 -13.28
CA SER A 88 -56.36 -29.81 -13.88
C SER A 88 -56.42 -30.23 -15.36
N ILE A 89 -55.39 -29.89 -16.09
CA ILE A 89 -55.13 -30.44 -17.41
C ILE A 89 -54.29 -31.70 -17.25
N THR A 90 -54.73 -32.83 -17.73
CA THR A 90 -54.02 -34.10 -17.66
C THR A 90 -53.53 -34.52 -19.06
N ASN A 91 -52.51 -35.38 -19.06
CA ASN A 91 -52.09 -36.10 -20.23
C ASN A 91 -51.85 -37.57 -19.81
N SER A 92 -52.78 -38.40 -20.13
CA SER A 92 -52.77 -39.84 -19.80
C SER A 92 -51.98 -40.67 -20.83
N SER A 93 -51.52 -40.06 -21.94
CA SER A 93 -50.69 -40.74 -22.92
C SER A 93 -49.28 -41.05 -22.31
N SER A 94 -48.73 -42.19 -22.66
CA SER A 94 -47.40 -42.60 -22.22
C SER A 94 -46.24 -41.84 -22.89
N GLY A 95 -46.53 -40.85 -23.72
CA GLY A 95 -45.56 -40.13 -24.52
C GLY A 95 -45.15 -38.74 -23.96
N TYR A 96 -45.58 -37.71 -24.64
CA TYR A 96 -45.21 -36.32 -24.35
C TYR A 96 -46.45 -35.44 -24.29
N LEU A 97 -46.52 -34.54 -23.34
CA LEU A 97 -47.39 -33.39 -23.36
C LEU A 97 -46.69 -32.24 -24.12
N ASN A 98 -47.12 -32.02 -25.36
CA ASN A 98 -46.56 -30.91 -26.14
C ASN A 98 -47.41 -29.65 -25.96
N VAL A 99 -46.76 -28.55 -25.61
CA VAL A 99 -47.37 -27.22 -25.58
C VAL A 99 -46.67 -26.34 -26.63
N THR A 100 -47.39 -25.93 -27.67
CA THR A 100 -46.85 -25.08 -28.72
C THR A 100 -47.42 -23.68 -28.62
N VAL A 101 -46.56 -22.66 -28.67
CA VAL A 101 -46.97 -21.25 -28.75
C VAL A 101 -46.34 -20.66 -30.00
N ALA A 102 -47.17 -20.13 -30.91
CA ALA A 102 -46.70 -19.59 -32.17
C ALA A 102 -45.81 -18.37 -32.00
N ALA A 103 -44.95 -18.11 -32.98
CA ALA A 103 -44.02 -16.97 -32.94
C ALA A 103 -44.74 -15.63 -32.72
N GLY A 104 -44.20 -14.78 -31.84
CA GLY A 104 -44.80 -13.49 -31.46
C GLY A 104 -46.05 -13.58 -30.59
N GLN A 105 -46.52 -14.77 -30.26
CA GLN A 105 -47.73 -14.97 -29.41
C GLN A 105 -47.32 -15.19 -27.94
N THR A 106 -48.24 -14.83 -27.02
CA THR A 106 -48.11 -15.08 -25.59
C THR A 106 -49.37 -15.76 -25.06
N ALA A 107 -49.21 -16.91 -24.42
CA ALA A 107 -50.26 -17.65 -23.74
C ALA A 107 -49.97 -17.80 -22.25
N THR A 108 -50.98 -17.68 -21.39
CA THR A 108 -50.85 -17.87 -19.91
C THR A 108 -51.56 -19.14 -19.52
N LEU A 109 -50.85 -20.04 -18.88
CA LEU A 109 -51.37 -21.31 -18.39
C LEU A 109 -51.25 -21.39 -16.90
N ASN A 110 -52.30 -20.99 -16.18
CA ASN A 110 -52.43 -21.03 -14.71
C ASN A 110 -53.01 -22.36 -14.21
N ALA A 111 -53.69 -23.11 -15.07
CA ALA A 111 -54.16 -24.45 -14.75
C ALA A 111 -52.99 -25.40 -14.48
N SER A 112 -53.12 -26.25 -13.46
CA SER A 112 -52.06 -27.25 -13.15
C SER A 112 -52.00 -28.31 -14.25
N LEU A 113 -50.79 -28.54 -14.75
CA LEU A 113 -50.51 -29.65 -15.69
C LEU A 113 -50.13 -30.93 -14.93
N ARG A 114 -50.76 -32.05 -15.23
CA ARG A 114 -50.47 -33.37 -14.67
C ARG A 114 -50.20 -34.36 -15.80
N THR A 115 -48.97 -34.75 -15.96
CA THR A 115 -48.57 -35.56 -17.11
C THR A 115 -48.61 -37.07 -16.89
N ASP A 116 -49.00 -37.57 -15.70
CA ASP A 116 -49.11 -38.97 -15.32
C ASP A 116 -48.03 -39.93 -15.86
N GLY A 117 -46.77 -39.44 -15.87
CA GLY A 117 -45.60 -40.14 -16.38
C GLY A 117 -45.14 -39.69 -17.81
N ALA A 118 -45.84 -38.85 -18.48
CA ALA A 118 -45.39 -38.23 -19.75
C ALA A 118 -44.43 -37.07 -19.46
N GLN A 119 -43.54 -36.76 -20.43
CA GLN A 119 -42.65 -35.61 -20.41
C GLN A 119 -43.40 -34.36 -20.84
N PHE A 120 -43.06 -33.24 -20.25
CA PHE A 120 -43.56 -31.94 -20.74
C PHE A 120 -42.58 -31.33 -21.73
N TYR A 121 -43.05 -30.92 -22.93
CA TYR A 121 -42.27 -30.26 -23.95
C TYR A 121 -42.95 -28.95 -24.41
N LYS A 122 -42.21 -27.82 -24.37
CA LYS A 122 -42.68 -26.55 -24.93
C LYS A 122 -42.03 -26.35 -26.29
N TYR A 123 -42.86 -26.14 -27.29
CA TYR A 123 -42.48 -25.84 -28.70
C TYR A 123 -42.95 -24.45 -29.15
N GLY A 124 -42.50 -24.03 -30.34
CA GLY A 124 -42.84 -22.75 -30.97
C GLY A 124 -42.08 -21.59 -30.35
N ASP A 125 -41.90 -20.54 -31.17
CA ASP A 125 -41.01 -19.42 -30.80
C ASP A 125 -41.72 -18.36 -29.92
N GLY A 126 -42.99 -18.53 -29.58
CA GLY A 126 -43.76 -17.66 -28.70
C GLY A 126 -43.46 -17.89 -27.21
N THR A 127 -44.10 -17.08 -26.36
CA THR A 127 -43.94 -17.09 -24.91
C THR A 127 -45.07 -17.85 -24.22
N LEU A 128 -44.74 -18.85 -23.43
CA LEU A 128 -45.65 -19.49 -22.49
C LEU A 128 -45.44 -18.92 -21.09
N VAL A 129 -46.41 -18.22 -20.55
CA VAL A 129 -46.45 -17.87 -19.12
C VAL A 129 -46.98 -19.08 -18.34
N LEU A 130 -46.10 -19.73 -17.57
CA LEU A 130 -46.43 -20.98 -16.92
C LEU A 130 -46.65 -20.77 -15.42
N GLY A 131 -47.90 -20.89 -15.02
CA GLY A 131 -48.36 -20.87 -13.65
C GLY A 131 -48.74 -22.27 -13.15
N GLY A 132 -49.58 -22.34 -12.14
CA GLY A 132 -50.09 -23.57 -11.55
C GLY A 132 -49.04 -24.43 -10.80
N THR A 133 -49.52 -25.44 -10.11
CA THR A 133 -48.64 -26.42 -9.43
C THR A 133 -48.56 -27.64 -10.33
N ASN A 134 -47.54 -27.69 -11.18
CA ASN A 134 -47.41 -28.70 -12.21
C ASN A 134 -46.79 -29.99 -11.67
N GLN A 135 -47.24 -31.12 -12.18
CA GLN A 135 -46.76 -32.47 -11.84
C GLN A 135 -46.28 -33.14 -13.13
N PHE A 136 -45.08 -32.80 -13.53
CA PHE A 136 -44.45 -33.48 -14.66
C PHE A 136 -43.85 -34.81 -14.22
N SER A 137 -43.49 -35.66 -15.19
CA SER A 137 -42.93 -36.98 -14.93
C SER A 137 -41.83 -36.92 -13.85
N ARG A 138 -41.87 -37.87 -12.94
CA ARG A 138 -40.82 -38.01 -11.90
C ARG A 138 -39.62 -38.82 -12.38
N THR A 139 -39.71 -39.46 -13.53
CA THR A 139 -38.70 -40.40 -14.06
C THR A 139 -38.09 -39.96 -15.36
N LYS A 140 -38.66 -38.93 -16.03
CA LYS A 140 -38.21 -38.44 -17.32
C LYS A 140 -38.08 -36.91 -17.31
N ASP A 141 -37.10 -36.36 -18.03
CA ASP A 141 -36.81 -34.95 -18.11
C ASP A 141 -37.85 -34.20 -18.93
N SER A 142 -38.22 -33.02 -18.48
CA SER A 142 -39.03 -32.07 -19.23
C SER A 142 -38.17 -31.13 -20.04
N ARG A 143 -38.65 -30.54 -21.13
CA ARG A 143 -37.84 -29.76 -22.05
C ARG A 143 -38.54 -28.50 -22.55
N LEU A 144 -37.81 -27.39 -22.55
CA LEU A 144 -38.08 -26.20 -23.31
C LEU A 144 -37.35 -26.31 -24.66
N LYS A 145 -38.08 -26.68 -25.71
CA LYS A 145 -37.51 -26.92 -27.05
C LYS A 145 -37.26 -25.64 -27.83
N LYS A 146 -38.19 -24.65 -27.74
CA LYS A 146 -38.08 -23.36 -28.44
C LYS A 146 -38.87 -22.26 -27.72
N GLY A 147 -38.49 -21.00 -27.99
CA GLY A 147 -39.14 -19.80 -27.50
C GLY A 147 -38.93 -19.60 -26.01
N ILE A 148 -39.88 -19.02 -25.33
CA ILE A 148 -39.76 -18.58 -23.96
C ILE A 148 -40.76 -19.30 -23.05
N ILE A 149 -40.30 -19.82 -21.91
CA ILE A 149 -41.14 -20.05 -20.74
C ILE A 149 -40.87 -18.93 -19.76
N ARG A 150 -41.93 -18.23 -19.35
CA ARG A 150 -41.90 -17.26 -18.24
C ARG A 150 -42.68 -17.85 -17.05
N LEU A 151 -42.05 -17.92 -15.91
CA LEU A 151 -42.71 -18.40 -14.69
C LEU A 151 -43.59 -17.31 -14.10
N THR A 152 -44.58 -17.71 -13.31
CA THR A 152 -45.34 -16.75 -12.50
C THR A 152 -44.58 -16.51 -11.18
N PRO A 153 -44.57 -15.29 -10.63
CA PRO A 153 -43.96 -15.02 -9.34
C PRO A 153 -44.49 -15.96 -8.24
N ASP A 154 -43.59 -16.32 -7.32
CA ASP A 154 -43.91 -17.13 -6.13
C ASP A 154 -44.37 -18.57 -6.40
N ASN A 155 -44.19 -19.07 -7.62
CA ASN A 155 -44.59 -20.46 -8.02
C ASN A 155 -43.41 -21.28 -8.58
N ALA A 156 -42.46 -21.65 -7.73
CA ALA A 156 -41.30 -22.47 -8.10
C ALA A 156 -41.66 -23.90 -8.56
N ARG A 157 -42.86 -24.37 -8.27
CA ARG A 157 -43.30 -25.70 -8.65
C ARG A 157 -43.83 -25.77 -10.10
N SER A 158 -43.82 -24.66 -10.80
CA SER A 158 -44.26 -24.60 -12.21
C SER A 158 -43.43 -25.50 -13.14
N LEU A 159 -42.18 -25.81 -12.81
CA LEU A 159 -41.28 -26.67 -13.59
C LEU A 159 -41.28 -28.14 -13.17
N GLY A 160 -42.13 -28.53 -12.18
CA GLY A 160 -42.08 -29.85 -11.61
C GLY A 160 -40.93 -30.09 -10.65
N THR A 161 -40.54 -31.37 -10.45
CA THR A 161 -39.50 -31.75 -9.49
C THR A 161 -38.35 -32.56 -10.08
N LYS A 162 -38.36 -32.82 -11.39
CA LYS A 162 -37.31 -33.53 -12.14
C LYS A 162 -36.49 -32.58 -12.99
N ASP A 163 -35.46 -33.09 -13.63
CA ASP A 163 -34.58 -32.30 -14.46
C ASP A 163 -35.33 -31.59 -15.59
N PHE A 164 -34.99 -30.34 -15.78
CA PHE A 164 -35.62 -29.48 -16.79
C PHE A 164 -34.57 -28.97 -17.78
N ILE A 165 -34.63 -29.40 -19.01
CA ILE A 165 -33.67 -29.08 -20.05
C ILE A 165 -34.15 -27.88 -20.84
N ILE A 166 -33.29 -26.88 -20.98
CA ILE A 166 -33.51 -25.71 -21.83
C ILE A 166 -32.62 -25.88 -23.08
N GLU A 167 -33.24 -26.14 -24.23
CA GLU A 167 -32.48 -26.38 -25.44
C GLU A 167 -31.85 -25.08 -25.98
N SER A 168 -30.82 -25.22 -26.82
CA SER A 168 -30.15 -24.07 -27.41
C SER A 168 -31.13 -23.22 -28.23
N GLY A 169 -31.08 -21.89 -28.06
CA GLY A 169 -32.02 -20.94 -28.68
C GLY A 169 -33.37 -20.81 -27.94
N ALA A 170 -33.52 -21.40 -26.77
CA ALA A 170 -34.71 -21.24 -25.93
C ALA A 170 -34.33 -20.51 -24.61
N THR A 171 -35.30 -19.81 -24.00
CA THR A 171 -35.08 -19.01 -22.77
C THR A 171 -36.09 -19.37 -21.68
N LEU A 172 -35.58 -19.67 -20.49
CA LEU A 172 -36.37 -19.73 -19.28
C LEU A 172 -36.27 -18.39 -18.52
N ASP A 173 -37.39 -17.70 -18.37
CA ASP A 173 -37.49 -16.49 -17.57
C ASP A 173 -38.11 -16.80 -16.21
N LEU A 174 -37.28 -16.66 -15.14
CA LEU A 174 -37.74 -16.89 -13.77
C LEU A 174 -38.79 -15.86 -13.32
N ASN A 175 -38.80 -14.66 -13.90
CA ASN A 175 -39.77 -13.61 -13.60
C ASN A 175 -40.00 -13.36 -12.10
N GLY A 176 -38.93 -13.42 -11.31
CA GLY A 176 -39.01 -13.26 -9.86
C GLY A 176 -39.52 -14.48 -9.10
N CYS A 177 -39.61 -15.62 -9.72
CA CYS A 177 -40.00 -16.86 -9.06
C CYS A 177 -38.98 -17.37 -8.06
N CYS A 178 -39.40 -17.82 -6.89
CA CYS A 178 -38.56 -18.47 -5.90
C CYS A 178 -39.29 -19.65 -5.21
N ALA A 179 -38.51 -20.59 -4.70
CA ALA A 179 -39.02 -21.83 -4.15
C ALA A 179 -39.61 -21.75 -2.72
N GLY A 180 -39.41 -20.64 -2.04
CA GLY A 180 -39.69 -20.62 -0.61
C GLY A 180 -38.88 -21.70 0.14
N ALA A 181 -39.50 -22.35 1.09
CA ALA A 181 -38.87 -23.41 1.88
C ALA A 181 -39.01 -24.84 1.27
N SER A 182 -39.34 -24.95 -0.04
CA SER A 182 -39.52 -26.26 -0.69
C SER A 182 -38.18 -27.00 -0.84
N THR A 183 -38.15 -28.29 -0.48
CA THR A 183 -36.97 -29.13 -0.59
C THR A 183 -36.83 -29.86 -1.92
N ALA A 184 -37.91 -29.96 -2.72
CA ALA A 184 -37.92 -30.64 -4.02
C ALA A 184 -37.99 -29.63 -5.16
N LEU A 185 -36.85 -29.22 -5.65
CA LEU A 185 -36.68 -28.28 -6.73
C LEU A 185 -36.10 -28.96 -7.99
N PRO A 186 -36.50 -28.57 -9.20
CA PRO A 186 -35.94 -29.13 -10.41
C PRO A 186 -34.43 -28.81 -10.50
N TRP A 187 -33.72 -29.68 -11.19
CA TRP A 187 -32.38 -29.41 -11.68
C TRP A 187 -32.46 -28.87 -13.09
N LEU A 188 -31.79 -27.75 -13.37
CA LEU A 188 -31.84 -27.12 -14.70
C LEU A 188 -30.62 -27.51 -15.53
N HIS A 189 -30.88 -27.74 -16.84
CA HIS A 189 -29.86 -27.98 -17.86
C HIS A 189 -29.96 -26.88 -18.94
N PRO A 190 -29.50 -25.65 -18.71
CA PRO A 190 -29.53 -24.61 -19.71
C PRO A 190 -28.46 -24.82 -20.78
N ASN A 191 -28.83 -24.57 -22.07
CA ASN A 191 -27.95 -24.68 -23.22
C ASN A 191 -28.02 -23.44 -24.09
N GLY A 192 -26.90 -23.02 -24.65
CA GLY A 192 -26.77 -21.93 -25.63
C GLY A 192 -27.00 -20.54 -25.06
N THR A 193 -27.36 -19.62 -25.94
CA THR A 193 -27.46 -18.18 -25.62
C THR A 193 -28.88 -17.69 -25.40
N GLY A 194 -29.87 -18.57 -25.48
CA GLY A 194 -31.29 -18.19 -25.40
C GLY A 194 -31.84 -17.61 -26.68
N VAL A 195 -33.10 -17.19 -26.64
CA VAL A 195 -33.79 -16.51 -27.74
C VAL A 195 -33.05 -15.20 -28.03
N ASP A 196 -32.67 -14.97 -29.29
CA ASP A 196 -32.00 -13.76 -29.77
C ASP A 196 -30.83 -13.30 -28.88
N GLY A 197 -30.16 -14.23 -28.19
CA GLY A 197 -29.04 -13.91 -27.31
C GLY A 197 -29.40 -13.30 -25.94
N MET A 198 -30.66 -13.37 -25.54
CA MET A 198 -31.10 -12.78 -24.26
C MET A 198 -30.68 -13.60 -23.02
N GLY A 199 -30.17 -14.81 -23.21
CA GLY A 199 -29.76 -15.74 -22.15
C GLY A 199 -30.65 -17.00 -22.15
N ALA A 200 -30.04 -18.16 -21.92
CA ALA A 200 -30.79 -19.41 -21.74
C ALA A 200 -31.60 -19.39 -20.44
N LEU A 201 -31.08 -18.70 -19.42
CA LEU A 201 -31.75 -18.44 -18.13
C LEU A 201 -31.70 -16.94 -17.83
N VAL A 202 -32.86 -16.33 -17.57
CA VAL A 202 -32.99 -14.92 -17.19
C VAL A 202 -33.92 -14.75 -15.98
N ASN A 203 -33.81 -13.61 -15.31
CA ASN A 203 -34.78 -13.13 -14.33
C ASN A 203 -35.16 -11.69 -14.66
N THR A 204 -36.40 -11.51 -15.15
CA THR A 204 -36.95 -10.18 -15.52
C THR A 204 -37.86 -9.59 -14.46
N GLY A 205 -38.26 -10.37 -13.44
CA GLY A 205 -39.18 -9.96 -12.39
C GLY A 205 -38.53 -9.24 -11.23
N LYS A 206 -38.78 -9.66 -10.01
CA LYS A 206 -38.20 -9.08 -8.78
C LYS A 206 -37.01 -9.87 -8.26
N ASP A 207 -36.20 -9.25 -7.41
CA ASP A 207 -35.10 -9.91 -6.73
C ASP A 207 -35.61 -10.80 -5.59
N HIS A 208 -35.05 -11.97 -5.47
CA HIS A 208 -35.28 -12.88 -4.34
C HIS A 208 -33.96 -13.39 -3.80
N THR A 209 -33.94 -13.70 -2.49
CA THR A 209 -32.79 -14.30 -1.82
C THR A 209 -32.91 -15.83 -1.71
N ASN A 210 -33.98 -16.41 -2.18
CA ASN A 210 -34.23 -17.84 -2.20
C ASN A 210 -34.05 -18.42 -3.60
N LYS A 211 -33.65 -19.69 -3.65
CA LYS A 211 -33.46 -20.44 -4.90
C LYS A 211 -34.78 -20.67 -5.62
N ALA A 212 -34.79 -20.56 -6.93
CA ALA A 212 -35.90 -20.98 -7.76
C ALA A 212 -35.78 -22.45 -8.23
N PHE A 213 -34.59 -23.02 -8.12
CA PHE A 213 -34.26 -24.39 -8.55
C PHE A 213 -33.13 -24.96 -7.70
N GLY A 214 -32.93 -26.29 -7.71
CA GLY A 214 -31.97 -27.00 -6.85
C GLY A 214 -30.52 -26.75 -7.25
N GLY A 215 -30.26 -26.72 -8.54
CA GLY A 215 -28.95 -26.49 -9.11
C GLY A 215 -29.02 -26.50 -10.63
N MET A 216 -27.88 -26.33 -11.30
CA MET A 216 -27.81 -26.44 -12.76
C MET A 216 -26.54 -27.16 -13.22
N SER A 217 -26.65 -27.83 -14.36
CA SER A 217 -25.55 -28.43 -15.12
C SER A 217 -25.57 -27.91 -16.55
N THR A 218 -24.41 -27.69 -17.14
CA THR A 218 -24.33 -27.20 -18.53
C THR A 218 -23.87 -28.31 -19.49
N ASP A 219 -24.67 -28.61 -20.50
CA ASP A 219 -24.33 -29.61 -21.52
C ASP A 219 -23.78 -28.97 -22.80
N SER A 220 -23.69 -27.65 -22.85
CA SER A 220 -23.05 -26.81 -23.87
C SER A 220 -22.60 -25.49 -23.26
N ASP A 221 -21.93 -24.63 -24.05
CA ASP A 221 -21.69 -23.24 -23.65
C ASP A 221 -23.04 -22.53 -23.41
N VAL A 222 -23.11 -21.76 -22.33
CA VAL A 222 -24.36 -21.14 -21.88
C VAL A 222 -24.18 -19.66 -21.52
N LEU A 223 -25.21 -18.86 -21.85
CA LEU A 223 -25.35 -17.48 -21.44
C LEU A 223 -26.45 -17.35 -20.37
N LEU A 224 -26.08 -16.80 -19.22
CA LEU A 224 -26.98 -16.40 -18.13
C LEU A 224 -27.10 -14.88 -18.12
N CYS A 225 -28.32 -14.35 -18.17
CA CYS A 225 -28.56 -12.91 -18.24
C CYS A 225 -29.74 -12.48 -17.36
N GLY A 226 -30.00 -11.19 -17.31
CA GLY A 226 -31.23 -10.62 -16.75
C GLY A 226 -30.98 -9.52 -15.75
N PRO A 227 -31.91 -8.55 -15.59
CA PRO A 227 -31.69 -7.38 -14.75
C PRO A 227 -31.77 -7.67 -13.24
N ARG A 228 -32.17 -8.88 -12.84
CA ARG A 228 -32.50 -9.23 -11.47
C ARG A 228 -31.65 -10.37 -10.94
N ARG A 229 -31.61 -10.49 -9.61
CA ARG A 229 -30.86 -11.51 -8.88
C ARG A 229 -31.33 -12.93 -9.25
N ILE A 230 -30.34 -13.84 -9.38
CA ILE A 230 -30.54 -15.27 -9.56
C ILE A 230 -29.74 -16.01 -8.47
N ASP A 231 -30.37 -16.87 -7.71
CA ASP A 231 -29.72 -17.71 -6.69
C ASP A 231 -29.62 -19.17 -7.16
N VAL A 232 -28.39 -19.67 -7.22
CA VAL A 232 -28.06 -21.03 -7.63
C VAL A 232 -27.43 -21.79 -6.48
N GLY A 233 -27.98 -22.96 -6.12
CA GLY A 233 -27.36 -23.80 -5.12
C GLY A 233 -26.00 -24.33 -5.58
N THR A 234 -26.04 -25.12 -6.65
CA THR A 234 -24.87 -25.74 -7.24
C THR A 234 -24.85 -25.50 -8.75
N LEU A 235 -23.70 -25.16 -9.28
CA LEU A 235 -23.44 -25.04 -10.70
C LEU A 235 -22.36 -26.06 -11.11
N TYR A 236 -22.71 -27.05 -11.94
CA TYR A 236 -21.77 -27.97 -12.57
C TYR A 236 -21.45 -27.50 -13.99
N MET A 237 -20.19 -27.22 -14.24
CA MET A 237 -19.67 -26.88 -15.57
C MET A 237 -19.03 -28.15 -16.19
N LEU A 238 -19.77 -28.85 -17.02
CA LEU A 238 -19.41 -30.17 -17.54
C LEU A 238 -18.50 -30.09 -18.79
N GLY A 239 -17.47 -29.29 -18.78
CA GLY A 239 -16.55 -29.09 -19.90
C GLY A 239 -16.87 -27.85 -20.74
N HIS A 240 -17.83 -27.03 -20.34
CA HIS A 240 -18.37 -25.92 -21.13
C HIS A 240 -18.15 -24.55 -20.50
N THR A 241 -18.26 -23.50 -21.30
CA THR A 241 -18.16 -22.12 -20.83
C THR A 241 -19.51 -21.62 -20.32
N VAL A 242 -19.50 -21.04 -19.11
CA VAL A 242 -20.64 -20.28 -18.60
C VAL A 242 -20.31 -18.79 -18.67
N THR A 243 -21.10 -18.05 -19.43
CA THR A 243 -21.02 -16.59 -19.50
C THR A 243 -22.16 -15.97 -18.69
N VAL A 244 -21.80 -15.11 -17.74
CA VAL A 244 -22.71 -14.33 -16.93
C VAL A 244 -22.65 -12.88 -17.42
N SER A 245 -23.76 -12.33 -17.89
CA SER A 245 -23.79 -11.02 -18.52
C SER A 245 -25.06 -10.25 -18.13
N ASN A 246 -24.94 -8.93 -17.92
CA ASN A 246 -26.08 -8.06 -17.59
C ASN A 246 -26.94 -8.53 -16.41
N ILE A 247 -26.29 -9.04 -15.36
CA ILE A 247 -26.91 -9.37 -14.06
C ILE A 247 -26.36 -8.42 -12.98
N PRO A 248 -26.76 -7.14 -12.97
CA PRO A 248 -26.21 -6.16 -12.01
C PRO A 248 -26.60 -6.46 -10.56
N ASN A 249 -27.75 -7.13 -10.35
CA ASN A 249 -28.26 -7.48 -9.03
C ASN A 249 -27.82 -8.86 -8.54
N GLN A 250 -26.78 -9.44 -9.09
CA GLN A 250 -26.05 -10.63 -8.64
C GLN A 250 -26.59 -11.98 -9.16
N LEU A 251 -25.68 -12.77 -9.70
CA LEU A 251 -25.81 -14.24 -9.75
C LEU A 251 -25.11 -14.81 -8.52
N CYS A 252 -25.85 -15.38 -7.60
CA CYS A 252 -25.35 -15.95 -6.35
C CYS A 252 -25.17 -17.45 -6.47
N VAL A 253 -23.97 -17.96 -6.21
CA VAL A 253 -23.63 -19.38 -6.32
C VAL A 253 -23.03 -19.88 -5.01
N SER A 254 -23.59 -20.98 -4.46
CA SER A 254 -23.04 -21.60 -3.25
C SER A 254 -21.90 -22.56 -3.56
N THR A 255 -22.04 -23.36 -4.62
CA THR A 255 -21.02 -24.34 -5.05
C THR A 255 -20.85 -24.25 -6.57
N LEU A 256 -19.63 -24.10 -7.03
CA LEU A 256 -19.23 -24.20 -8.44
C LEU A 256 -18.31 -25.42 -8.59
N THR A 257 -18.58 -26.27 -9.59
CA THR A 257 -17.73 -27.42 -9.90
C THR A 257 -17.27 -27.34 -11.35
N PHE A 258 -15.99 -27.33 -11.56
CA PHE A 258 -15.34 -27.52 -12.86
C PHE A 258 -15.04 -29.01 -13.06
N LYS A 259 -15.19 -29.50 -14.27
CA LYS A 259 -14.80 -30.86 -14.64
C LYS A 259 -13.39 -30.91 -15.27
N GLY A 260 -12.96 -29.82 -15.91
CA GLY A 260 -11.67 -29.68 -16.59
C GLY A 260 -11.24 -28.24 -16.74
N ASN A 261 -10.99 -27.79 -17.96
CA ASN A 261 -10.44 -26.46 -18.29
C ASN A 261 -11.52 -25.43 -18.65
N GLU A 262 -12.67 -25.52 -18.06
CA GLU A 262 -13.81 -24.64 -18.33
C GLU A 262 -13.54 -23.19 -17.92
N SER A 263 -14.29 -22.27 -18.51
CA SER A 263 -14.25 -20.85 -18.19
C SER A 263 -15.58 -20.34 -17.67
N LEU A 264 -15.58 -19.78 -16.46
CA LEU A 264 -16.63 -18.91 -15.97
C LEU A 264 -16.31 -17.47 -16.41
N VAL A 265 -17.06 -16.93 -17.38
CA VAL A 265 -16.89 -15.58 -17.90
C VAL A 265 -17.88 -14.64 -17.21
N ILE A 266 -17.41 -13.61 -16.52
CA ILE A 266 -18.22 -12.58 -15.87
C ILE A 266 -18.04 -11.28 -16.65
N ALA A 267 -19.09 -10.82 -17.32
CA ALA A 267 -18.99 -9.73 -18.30
C ALA A 267 -20.17 -8.74 -18.21
N SER A 268 -20.08 -7.63 -18.90
CA SER A 268 -21.17 -6.68 -19.19
C SER A 268 -21.98 -6.30 -17.94
N ASN A 269 -21.33 -5.72 -16.94
CA ASN A 269 -21.94 -5.30 -15.66
C ASN A 269 -22.55 -6.44 -14.82
N ALA A 270 -22.24 -7.70 -15.12
CA ALA A 270 -22.70 -8.79 -14.28
C ALA A 270 -21.93 -8.84 -12.95
N VAL A 271 -22.64 -9.16 -11.88
CA VAL A 271 -22.07 -9.43 -10.57
C VAL A 271 -22.25 -10.92 -10.26
N TYR A 272 -21.14 -11.65 -10.21
CA TYR A 272 -21.13 -13.03 -9.75
C TYR A 272 -20.73 -13.05 -8.28
N THR A 273 -21.59 -13.59 -7.42
CA THR A 273 -21.38 -13.62 -5.97
C THR A 273 -21.13 -15.03 -5.46
N VAL A 274 -19.97 -15.22 -4.85
CA VAL A 274 -19.58 -16.43 -4.15
C VAL A 274 -20.22 -16.46 -2.75
N LEU A 275 -21.19 -17.35 -2.52
CA LEU A 275 -21.86 -17.50 -1.22
C LEU A 275 -21.21 -18.60 -0.37
N GLY A 276 -20.86 -19.74 -0.97
CA GLY A 276 -20.29 -20.90 -0.29
C GLY A 276 -18.75 -20.98 -0.37
N GLY A 277 -18.12 -21.80 0.43
CA GLY A 277 -16.67 -22.04 0.40
C GLY A 277 -16.15 -22.54 -0.96
N ASN A 278 -16.98 -23.28 -1.69
CA ASN A 278 -16.68 -23.81 -3.04
C ASN A 278 -17.35 -23.03 -4.16
N GLY A 279 -17.76 -21.78 -3.92
CA GLY A 279 -18.46 -20.96 -4.92
C GLY A 279 -17.61 -20.53 -6.12
N LEU A 280 -16.29 -20.81 -6.12
CA LEU A 280 -15.40 -20.74 -7.28
C LEU A 280 -14.68 -22.06 -7.57
N GLY A 281 -15.27 -23.19 -7.22
CA GLY A 281 -14.68 -24.52 -7.42
C GLY A 281 -13.77 -24.97 -6.27
N ALA A 282 -13.51 -26.27 -6.21
CA ALA A 282 -12.62 -26.87 -5.23
C ALA A 282 -11.14 -26.76 -5.65
N ALA A 283 -10.24 -26.92 -4.71
CA ALA A 283 -8.80 -27.00 -4.99
C ALA A 283 -8.47 -28.15 -5.96
N GLY A 284 -7.55 -27.92 -6.88
CA GLY A 284 -7.10 -28.90 -7.88
C GLY A 284 -7.87 -28.90 -9.20
N ASN A 285 -8.91 -28.08 -9.36
CA ASN A 285 -9.60 -27.88 -10.63
C ASN A 285 -8.77 -26.99 -11.57
N ASN A 286 -8.77 -27.34 -12.87
CA ASN A 286 -8.12 -26.56 -13.92
C ASN A 286 -9.03 -25.47 -14.48
N GLY A 287 -10.25 -25.32 -13.99
CA GLY A 287 -11.18 -24.29 -14.40
C GLY A 287 -10.68 -22.89 -14.04
N ARG A 288 -11.16 -21.90 -14.77
CA ARG A 288 -10.74 -20.50 -14.59
C ARG A 288 -11.92 -19.53 -14.59
N VAL A 289 -11.74 -18.40 -13.93
CA VAL A 289 -12.66 -17.26 -14.00
C VAL A 289 -12.07 -16.20 -14.91
N VAL A 290 -12.84 -15.68 -15.84
CA VAL A 290 -12.45 -14.62 -16.77
C VAL A 290 -13.34 -13.40 -16.54
N LEU A 291 -12.73 -12.27 -16.24
CA LEU A 291 -13.43 -11.01 -16.00
C LEU A 291 -13.31 -10.10 -17.22
N LYS A 292 -14.47 -9.66 -17.74
CA LYS A 292 -14.58 -8.79 -18.92
C LYS A 292 -15.64 -7.70 -18.73
N ARG A 293 -15.50 -6.58 -19.45
CA ARG A 293 -16.53 -5.55 -19.65
C ARG A 293 -17.27 -5.14 -18.37
N SER A 294 -16.52 -4.68 -17.37
CA SER A 294 -17.07 -4.26 -16.07
C SER A 294 -17.74 -5.41 -15.27
N GLY A 295 -17.40 -6.65 -15.57
CA GLY A 295 -17.81 -7.81 -14.75
C GLY A 295 -17.26 -7.70 -13.34
N ARG A 296 -18.03 -8.11 -12.35
CA ARG A 296 -17.66 -8.06 -10.95
C ARG A 296 -17.69 -9.45 -10.32
N LEU A 297 -16.54 -9.91 -9.82
CA LEU A 297 -16.45 -11.07 -8.94
C LEU A 297 -16.58 -10.59 -7.50
N ASN A 298 -17.66 -10.95 -6.85
CA ASN A 298 -17.98 -10.58 -5.48
C ASN A 298 -17.87 -11.79 -4.56
N VAL A 299 -17.15 -11.66 -3.47
CA VAL A 299 -17.02 -12.69 -2.42
C VAL A 299 -17.87 -12.26 -1.23
N TRP A 300 -18.80 -13.11 -0.83
CA TRP A 300 -19.61 -12.89 0.35
C TRP A 300 -19.03 -13.69 1.52
N ASP A 301 -18.77 -13.02 2.65
CA ASP A 301 -18.18 -13.65 3.82
C ASP A 301 -16.66 -13.95 3.69
N ALA A 302 -16.05 -14.51 4.73
CA ALA A 302 -14.65 -14.91 4.72
C ALA A 302 -14.46 -16.22 3.94
N LYS A 303 -13.82 -16.15 2.77
CA LYS A 303 -13.64 -17.31 1.87
C LYS A 303 -12.24 -17.34 1.26
N THR A 304 -11.75 -18.55 1.03
CA THR A 304 -10.53 -18.80 0.25
C THR A 304 -10.89 -19.37 -1.11
N MET A 305 -10.44 -18.71 -2.18
CA MET A 305 -10.63 -19.12 -3.56
C MET A 305 -9.33 -19.67 -4.12
N THR A 306 -9.39 -20.88 -4.68
CA THR A 306 -8.22 -21.57 -5.26
C THR A 306 -8.17 -21.49 -6.79
N THR A 307 -9.28 -21.11 -7.41
CA THR A 307 -9.44 -21.02 -8.88
C THR A 307 -8.70 -19.80 -9.42
N SER A 308 -8.05 -19.95 -10.57
CA SER A 308 -7.35 -18.86 -11.24
C SER A 308 -8.33 -17.83 -11.81
N VAL A 309 -7.96 -16.54 -11.69
CA VAL A 309 -8.74 -15.39 -12.17
C VAL A 309 -7.96 -14.62 -13.22
N PHE A 310 -8.54 -14.39 -14.38
CA PHE A 310 -7.95 -13.67 -15.50
C PHE A 310 -8.75 -12.39 -15.76
N VAL A 311 -8.12 -11.24 -15.60
CA VAL A 311 -8.70 -9.93 -15.86
C VAL A 311 -8.32 -9.52 -17.28
N GLU A 312 -9.19 -9.76 -18.24
CA GLU A 312 -8.94 -9.51 -19.67
C GLU A 312 -9.46 -8.14 -20.14
N GLU A 313 -10.50 -7.63 -19.48
CA GLU A 313 -11.05 -6.28 -19.71
C GLU A 313 -11.32 -5.60 -18.35
N PRO A 314 -11.47 -4.27 -18.28
CA PRO A 314 -11.71 -3.55 -17.04
C PRO A 314 -12.83 -4.15 -16.21
N SER A 315 -12.54 -4.53 -14.97
CA SER A 315 -13.42 -5.34 -14.14
C SER A 315 -13.17 -5.14 -12.65
N THR A 316 -13.98 -5.76 -11.79
CA THR A 316 -13.90 -5.57 -10.34
C THR A 316 -13.80 -6.92 -9.61
N ILE A 317 -12.92 -6.98 -8.62
CA ILE A 317 -12.95 -8.00 -7.55
C ILE A 317 -13.39 -7.31 -6.26
N SER A 318 -14.32 -7.92 -5.54
CA SER A 318 -14.85 -7.32 -4.32
C SER A 318 -15.10 -8.32 -3.20
N GLN A 319 -14.98 -7.84 -1.97
CA GLN A 319 -15.50 -8.47 -0.76
C GLN A 319 -16.73 -7.68 -0.32
N GLY A 320 -17.92 -8.28 -0.43
CA GLY A 320 -19.20 -7.58 -0.27
C GLY A 320 -19.87 -7.75 1.09
N HIS A 321 -19.32 -8.60 1.96
CA HIS A 321 -19.97 -8.89 3.24
C HIS A 321 -19.74 -7.78 4.25
N ASN A 322 -20.78 -7.52 5.00
CA ASN A 322 -20.89 -6.47 5.98
C ASN A 322 -20.50 -6.93 7.40
N VAL A 323 -19.43 -7.73 7.51
CA VAL A 323 -18.89 -8.24 8.76
C VAL A 323 -17.46 -7.74 8.93
N GLU A 324 -17.11 -7.38 10.16
CA GLU A 324 -15.78 -6.96 10.52
C GLU A 324 -14.74 -7.98 10.08
N SER A 325 -13.70 -7.52 9.39
CA SER A 325 -12.55 -8.32 8.99
C SER A 325 -12.86 -9.49 8.04
N ALA A 326 -13.95 -9.45 7.30
CA ALA A 326 -14.22 -10.45 6.27
C ALA A 326 -13.11 -10.46 5.22
N LEU A 327 -12.57 -11.65 4.94
CA LEU A 327 -11.41 -11.86 4.09
C LEU A 327 -11.77 -12.65 2.83
N ALA A 328 -11.66 -12.02 1.67
CA ALA A 328 -11.66 -12.69 0.38
C ALA A 328 -10.22 -13.04 -0.02
N LYS A 329 -9.80 -14.29 0.19
CA LYS A 329 -8.44 -14.75 -0.08
C LYS A 329 -8.36 -15.52 -1.39
N PHE A 330 -7.50 -15.07 -2.30
CA PHE A 330 -7.25 -15.73 -3.59
C PHE A 330 -5.89 -16.42 -3.56
N THR A 331 -5.90 -17.75 -3.64
CA THR A 331 -4.68 -18.59 -3.68
C THR A 331 -4.39 -19.14 -5.07
N GLY A 332 -5.35 -19.08 -6.01
CA GLY A 332 -5.12 -19.35 -7.42
C GLY A 332 -4.35 -18.22 -8.10
N THR A 333 -3.91 -18.43 -9.32
CA THR A 333 -3.25 -17.38 -10.13
C THR A 333 -4.20 -16.23 -10.42
N ILE A 334 -3.73 -15.00 -10.25
CA ILE A 334 -4.45 -13.80 -10.67
C ILE A 334 -3.63 -13.15 -11.79
N ALA A 335 -4.17 -13.15 -13.01
CA ALA A 335 -3.57 -12.50 -14.17
C ALA A 335 -4.27 -11.16 -14.44
N VAL A 336 -3.60 -10.07 -14.18
CA VAL A 336 -4.13 -8.71 -14.36
C VAL A 336 -3.54 -8.12 -15.63
N ASN A 337 -4.25 -8.27 -16.75
CA ASN A 337 -3.79 -7.81 -18.07
C ASN A 337 -4.30 -6.40 -18.42
N THR A 338 -5.26 -5.88 -17.65
CA THR A 338 -5.88 -4.56 -17.82
C THR A 338 -6.28 -3.99 -16.46
N ASN A 339 -7.18 -3.00 -16.40
CA ASN A 339 -7.59 -2.35 -15.17
C ASN A 339 -8.44 -3.27 -14.27
N LEU A 340 -7.92 -3.59 -13.10
CA LEU A 340 -8.65 -4.27 -12.04
C LEU A 340 -8.98 -3.29 -10.92
N THR A 341 -10.27 -3.10 -10.67
CA THR A 341 -10.74 -2.41 -9.46
C THR A 341 -10.89 -3.41 -8.32
N VAL A 342 -10.37 -3.07 -7.15
CA VAL A 342 -10.55 -3.83 -5.91
C VAL A 342 -11.40 -3.00 -4.96
N TRP A 343 -12.45 -3.61 -4.43
CA TRP A 343 -13.35 -3.00 -3.48
C TRP A 343 -13.63 -3.97 -2.34
N ALA A 344 -13.42 -3.55 -1.10
CA ALA A 344 -13.80 -4.31 0.08
C ALA A 344 -14.68 -3.45 0.98
N ASN A 345 -15.71 -4.04 1.57
CA ASN A 345 -16.76 -3.29 2.27
C ASN A 345 -16.17 -2.49 3.45
N PRO A 346 -16.35 -1.15 3.51
CA PRO A 346 -15.73 -0.29 4.51
C PRO A 346 -16.58 -0.08 5.79
N LYS A 347 -17.57 -0.93 6.08
CA LYS A 347 -18.55 -0.67 7.14
C LYS A 347 -17.92 -0.43 8.51
N ASP A 348 -18.43 0.59 9.21
CA ASP A 348 -18.21 0.89 10.64
C ASP A 348 -16.74 1.09 11.05
N GLY A 349 -15.90 1.59 10.13
CA GLY A 349 -14.48 1.87 10.42
C GLY A 349 -13.58 0.64 10.53
N ARG A 350 -14.08 -0.54 10.14
CA ARG A 350 -13.37 -1.81 10.14
C ARG A 350 -13.55 -2.47 8.79
N ALA A 351 -12.67 -2.12 7.87
CA ALA A 351 -12.77 -2.59 6.51
C ALA A 351 -12.51 -4.09 6.37
N SER A 352 -13.24 -4.69 5.44
CA SER A 352 -12.96 -6.03 4.95
C SER A 352 -11.72 -6.06 4.05
N TRP A 353 -11.24 -7.26 3.76
CA TRP A 353 -10.01 -7.51 3.04
C TRP A 353 -10.22 -8.26 1.74
N VAL A 354 -9.46 -7.86 0.73
CA VAL A 354 -9.13 -8.71 -0.43
C VAL A 354 -7.65 -9.06 -0.32
N GLU A 355 -7.31 -10.35 -0.38
CA GLU A 355 -5.93 -10.84 -0.29
C GLU A 355 -5.55 -11.62 -1.55
N PHE A 356 -4.47 -11.19 -2.19
CA PHE A 356 -3.82 -11.91 -3.28
C PHE A 356 -2.67 -12.74 -2.71
N ALA A 357 -2.94 -14.03 -2.49
CA ALA A 357 -2.01 -15.00 -1.89
C ALA A 357 -1.44 -15.99 -2.91
N GLY A 358 -2.04 -16.11 -4.07
CA GLY A 358 -1.55 -16.92 -5.19
C GLY A 358 -0.64 -16.12 -6.13
N PRO A 359 -0.09 -16.78 -7.18
CA PRO A 359 0.73 -16.11 -8.18
C PRO A 359 0.01 -14.92 -8.81
N LEU A 360 0.66 -13.76 -8.84
CA LEU A 360 0.12 -12.55 -9.46
C LEU A 360 0.96 -12.21 -10.70
N THR A 361 0.30 -12.02 -11.85
CA THR A 361 0.95 -11.83 -13.16
C THR A 361 0.28 -10.72 -13.98
N GLY A 362 0.89 -10.35 -15.10
CA GLY A 362 0.35 -9.37 -16.05
C GLY A 362 0.91 -7.96 -15.85
N THR A 363 0.39 -7.01 -16.64
CA THR A 363 0.89 -5.62 -16.70
C THR A 363 -0.21 -4.58 -16.44
N GLY A 364 -1.43 -5.03 -16.14
CA GLY A 364 -2.56 -4.16 -15.92
C GLY A 364 -2.52 -3.42 -14.58
N ARG A 365 -3.35 -2.41 -14.44
CA ARG A 365 -3.44 -1.59 -13.23
C ARG A 365 -4.33 -2.24 -12.19
N ILE A 366 -3.87 -2.30 -10.95
CA ILE A 366 -4.69 -2.65 -9.77
C ILE A 366 -5.04 -1.36 -9.04
N ARG A 367 -6.33 -1.13 -8.81
CA ARG A 367 -6.85 0.06 -8.15
C ARG A 367 -7.71 -0.32 -6.95
N LEU A 368 -7.26 0.01 -5.74
CA LEU A 368 -8.07 -0.10 -4.53
C LEU A 368 -8.96 1.14 -4.41
N THR A 369 -10.28 0.95 -4.32
CA THR A 369 -11.24 2.06 -4.16
C THR A 369 -11.78 2.16 -2.74
N GLU A 370 -11.94 1.05 -2.03
CA GLU A 370 -12.40 1.00 -0.65
C GLU A 370 -11.89 -0.23 0.07
N GLY A 371 -11.78 -0.17 1.41
CA GLY A 371 -11.34 -1.25 2.26
C GLY A 371 -9.84 -1.54 2.16
N HIS A 372 -9.46 -2.80 2.34
CA HIS A 372 -8.06 -3.19 2.40
C HIS A 372 -7.70 -4.20 1.31
N LEU A 373 -6.50 -4.03 0.74
CA LEU A 373 -5.90 -4.97 -0.21
C LEU A 373 -4.58 -5.47 0.37
N ARG A 374 -4.37 -6.79 0.35
CA ARG A 374 -3.13 -7.43 0.79
C ARG A 374 -2.48 -8.22 -0.35
N PHE A 375 -1.17 -8.07 -0.47
CA PHE A 375 -0.30 -8.89 -1.31
C PHE A 375 0.52 -9.82 -0.41
N SER A 376 0.19 -11.11 -0.38
CA SER A 376 0.86 -12.09 0.49
C SER A 376 1.64 -13.15 -0.27
N THR A 377 1.64 -13.11 -1.61
CA THR A 377 2.38 -14.03 -2.47
C THR A 377 3.84 -13.64 -2.63
N GLU A 378 4.75 -14.63 -2.69
CA GLU A 378 6.12 -14.45 -3.16
C GLU A 378 6.24 -14.64 -4.69
N ASN A 379 5.32 -15.39 -5.29
CA ASN A 379 5.29 -15.64 -6.74
C ASN A 379 4.56 -14.50 -7.47
N ASN A 380 5.15 -13.32 -7.45
CA ASN A 380 4.59 -12.12 -8.04
C ASN A 380 5.49 -11.61 -9.16
N THR A 381 5.07 -11.83 -10.41
CA THR A 381 5.73 -11.30 -11.61
C THR A 381 4.96 -10.14 -12.24
N TRP A 382 3.91 -9.66 -11.56
CA TRP A 382 3.12 -8.53 -12.01
C TRP A 382 3.99 -7.25 -12.11
N SER A 383 3.84 -6.54 -13.22
CA SER A 383 4.61 -5.32 -13.51
C SER A 383 3.72 -4.11 -13.84
N GLY A 384 2.48 -4.15 -13.42
CA GLY A 384 1.51 -3.08 -13.65
C GLY A 384 1.63 -1.91 -12.68
N GLN A 385 0.57 -1.14 -12.59
CA GLN A 385 0.45 0.03 -11.72
C GLN A 385 -0.42 -0.28 -10.50
N LEU A 386 0.01 0.10 -9.32
CA LEU A 386 -0.80 0.07 -8.10
C LEU A 386 -1.36 1.46 -7.83
N ALA A 387 -2.67 1.57 -7.69
CA ALA A 387 -3.32 2.82 -7.32
C ALA A 387 -4.21 2.64 -6.10
N MET A 388 -4.25 3.63 -5.23
CA MET A 388 -5.19 3.70 -4.13
C MET A 388 -5.99 4.99 -4.23
N TYR A 389 -7.30 4.87 -4.23
CA TYR A 389 -8.26 5.95 -4.38
C TYR A 389 -8.98 6.24 -3.07
N GLY A 390 -9.11 7.52 -2.77
CA GLY A 390 -9.92 8.01 -1.66
C GLY A 390 -9.17 8.31 -0.36
N SER A 391 -9.72 9.23 0.42
CA SER A 391 -9.12 9.87 1.60
C SER A 391 -9.68 9.35 2.93
N ALA A 392 -10.04 8.08 3.07
CA ALA A 392 -10.63 7.64 4.33
C ALA A 392 -9.60 6.96 5.24
N ALA A 393 -9.69 7.23 6.54
CA ALA A 393 -8.83 6.73 7.62
C ALA A 393 -8.73 5.18 7.74
N TYR A 394 -9.41 4.45 6.86
CA TYR A 394 -9.57 3.00 6.95
C TYR A 394 -9.24 2.27 5.64
N ARG A 395 -8.41 2.87 4.79
CA ARG A 395 -8.01 2.27 3.51
C ARG A 395 -6.52 2.12 3.47
N TYR A 396 -6.03 0.89 3.26
CA TYR A 396 -4.60 0.70 3.04
C TYR A 396 -4.31 -0.53 2.17
N VAL A 397 -3.14 -0.48 1.56
CA VAL A 397 -2.54 -1.61 0.87
C VAL A 397 -1.47 -2.21 1.77
N ALA A 398 -1.60 -3.50 2.10
CA ALA A 398 -0.60 -4.23 2.86
C ALA A 398 0.32 -5.02 1.93
N ILE A 399 1.62 -4.87 2.13
CA ILE A 399 2.67 -5.65 1.48
C ILE A 399 3.18 -6.65 2.50
N GLY A 400 2.80 -7.90 2.35
CA GLY A 400 3.15 -8.97 3.27
C GLY A 400 2.02 -9.44 4.15
N VAL A 401 2.36 -10.36 5.02
CA VAL A 401 1.49 -10.90 6.06
C VAL A 401 2.09 -10.56 7.40
N ARG A 402 1.29 -10.01 8.28
CA ARG A 402 1.69 -9.63 9.62
C ARG A 402 2.44 -10.75 10.34
N LYS A 403 3.63 -10.44 10.90
CA LYS A 403 4.56 -11.39 11.54
C LYS A 403 5.02 -12.52 10.61
N GLY A 404 4.79 -12.40 9.31
CA GLY A 404 5.24 -13.35 8.29
C GLY A 404 6.47 -12.85 7.53
N ALA A 405 6.94 -13.68 6.60
CA ALA A 405 8.10 -13.39 5.76
C ALA A 405 7.75 -13.31 4.26
N THR A 406 6.46 -13.45 3.90
CA THR A 406 5.99 -13.53 2.52
C THR A 406 5.21 -12.31 2.09
N GLY A 407 5.15 -12.06 0.78
CA GLY A 407 4.39 -10.99 0.14
C GLY A 407 5.26 -9.95 -0.56
N THR A 408 5.02 -9.76 -1.85
CA THR A 408 5.74 -8.81 -2.69
C THR A 408 4.80 -8.11 -3.66
N LEU A 409 5.19 -6.91 -4.13
CA LEU A 409 4.51 -6.21 -5.23
C LEU A 409 5.05 -6.61 -6.61
N GLY A 410 5.96 -7.60 -6.68
CA GLY A 410 6.60 -7.98 -7.94
C GLY A 410 7.43 -6.85 -8.54
N ASN A 411 7.28 -6.66 -9.84
CA ASN A 411 7.99 -5.64 -10.62
C ASN A 411 7.08 -4.41 -10.86
N VAL A 412 6.36 -3.96 -9.85
CA VAL A 412 5.42 -2.85 -9.96
C VAL A 412 6.07 -1.63 -10.64
N SER A 413 5.44 -1.11 -11.68
CA SER A 413 5.99 0.03 -12.46
C SER A 413 5.75 1.38 -11.81
N SER A 414 4.63 1.52 -11.10
CA SER A 414 4.34 2.72 -10.31
C SER A 414 3.34 2.46 -9.20
N ILE A 415 3.47 3.26 -8.14
CA ILE A 415 2.54 3.30 -7.00
C ILE A 415 1.96 4.72 -6.92
N TYR A 416 0.65 4.83 -6.89
CA TYR A 416 -0.05 6.10 -6.89
C TYR A 416 -1.11 6.16 -5.78
N GLY A 417 -0.99 7.12 -4.87
CA GLY A 417 -2.04 7.52 -3.95
C GLY A 417 -2.83 8.70 -4.50
N GLU A 418 -4.15 8.66 -4.49
CA GLU A 418 -4.97 9.79 -4.94
C GLU A 418 -4.84 10.98 -3.99
N SER A 419 -4.64 10.72 -2.71
CA SER A 419 -4.38 11.71 -1.67
C SER A 419 -3.08 11.42 -0.96
N GLY A 420 -2.53 12.44 -0.31
CA GLY A 420 -1.37 12.27 0.56
C GLY A 420 -1.58 11.32 1.74
N ASP A 421 -2.81 10.95 2.05
CA ASP A 421 -3.18 10.06 3.16
C ASP A 421 -3.49 8.63 2.69
N SER A 422 -2.97 8.24 1.53
CA SER A 422 -3.01 6.86 1.04
C SER A 422 -1.95 6.03 1.77
N TYR A 423 -2.38 5.01 2.52
CA TYR A 423 -1.47 4.20 3.34
C TYR A 423 -1.01 2.93 2.62
N PHE A 424 0.31 2.77 2.54
CA PHE A 424 0.99 1.55 2.09
C PHE A 424 1.73 0.95 3.27
N ILE A 425 1.32 -0.23 3.71
CA ILE A 425 1.81 -0.83 4.95
C ILE A 425 2.68 -2.03 4.64
N TYR A 426 3.90 -2.01 5.16
CA TYR A 426 4.83 -3.12 5.09
C TYR A 426 4.67 -4.00 6.32
N GLU A 427 4.13 -5.22 6.10
CA GLU A 427 3.81 -6.19 7.15
C GLU A 427 4.68 -7.44 7.04
N ARG A 428 6.01 -7.30 7.00
CA ARG A 428 6.95 -8.43 6.93
C ARG A 428 7.99 -8.31 8.04
N THR A 429 8.54 -9.47 8.42
CA THR A 429 9.64 -9.56 9.39
C THR A 429 11.03 -9.55 8.75
N ASN A 430 11.11 -9.77 7.45
CA ASN A 430 12.36 -9.78 6.66
C ASN A 430 12.44 -8.59 5.70
N SER A 431 13.51 -8.50 4.92
CA SER A 431 13.70 -7.43 3.94
C SER A 431 12.93 -7.69 2.64
N TYR A 432 12.44 -6.62 2.02
CA TYR A 432 11.88 -6.60 0.68
C TYR A 432 12.40 -5.36 -0.07
N THR A 433 12.80 -5.53 -1.31
CA THR A 433 13.25 -4.43 -2.16
C THR A 433 12.17 -4.04 -3.15
N LEU A 434 11.74 -2.78 -3.08
CA LEU A 434 10.95 -2.11 -4.10
C LEU A 434 11.92 -1.37 -5.02
N ALA A 435 11.97 -1.75 -6.30
CA ALA A 435 12.98 -1.24 -7.21
C ALA A 435 12.40 -0.72 -8.52
N ASN A 436 13.11 0.22 -9.15
CA ASN A 436 12.88 0.70 -10.53
C ASN A 436 11.43 1.17 -10.76
N CYS A 437 10.83 1.85 -9.82
CA CYS A 437 9.46 2.33 -9.95
C CYS A 437 9.31 3.80 -9.55
N ALA A 438 8.17 4.40 -9.91
CA ALA A 438 7.78 5.72 -9.45
C ALA A 438 6.72 5.60 -8.35
N VAL A 439 6.81 6.46 -7.33
CA VAL A 439 5.80 6.56 -6.26
C VAL A 439 5.31 7.99 -6.18
N THR A 440 4.01 8.18 -6.24
CA THR A 440 3.40 9.50 -6.12
C THR A 440 2.33 9.48 -5.05
N ASN A 441 2.43 10.39 -4.10
CA ASN A 441 1.60 10.51 -2.91
C ASN A 441 1.61 9.26 -2.01
N GLY A 442 1.25 9.43 -0.77
CA GLY A 442 1.00 8.34 0.16
C GLY A 442 1.93 8.34 1.38
N ILE A 443 1.60 7.45 2.29
CA ILE A 443 2.30 7.23 3.54
C ILE A 443 2.75 5.77 3.58
N PHE A 444 4.05 5.55 3.71
CA PHE A 444 4.60 4.22 3.94
C PHE A 444 4.73 3.97 5.44
N GLY A 445 4.10 2.88 5.91
CA GLY A 445 4.19 2.41 7.29
C GLY A 445 4.91 1.07 7.37
N SER A 446 5.80 0.89 8.35
CA SER A 446 6.45 -0.39 8.64
C SER A 446 6.24 -0.75 10.11
N PHE A 447 5.69 -1.97 10.37
CA PHE A 447 5.17 -2.34 11.69
C PHE A 447 5.68 -3.67 12.26
N ASP A 448 6.28 -4.54 11.46
CA ASP A 448 6.63 -5.92 11.88
C ASP A 448 8.14 -6.21 11.92
N GLY A 449 8.98 -5.19 12.00
CA GLY A 449 10.42 -5.33 12.19
C GLY A 449 11.24 -5.56 10.92
N GLY A 450 10.60 -5.79 9.78
CA GLY A 450 11.30 -5.96 8.51
C GLY A 450 11.86 -4.67 7.93
N THR A 451 12.64 -4.78 6.86
CA THR A 451 13.24 -3.65 6.15
C THR A 451 12.63 -3.50 4.76
N LEU A 452 12.02 -2.36 4.50
CA LEU A 452 11.60 -1.98 3.15
C LEU A 452 12.74 -1.18 2.50
N VAL A 453 13.35 -1.78 1.46
CA VAL A 453 14.42 -1.17 0.69
C VAL A 453 13.83 -0.51 -0.56
N PHE A 454 14.13 0.75 -0.76
CA PHE A 454 13.87 1.48 -2.00
C PHE A 454 15.16 1.59 -2.79
N ASP A 455 15.19 0.99 -3.99
CA ASP A 455 16.39 0.99 -4.85
C ASP A 455 16.03 1.53 -6.24
N ASN A 456 16.64 2.62 -6.64
CA ASN A 456 16.34 3.31 -7.89
C ASN A 456 14.84 3.67 -8.01
N VAL A 457 14.28 4.25 -6.95
CA VAL A 457 12.87 4.68 -6.88
C VAL A 457 12.81 6.20 -6.93
N HIS A 458 11.85 6.73 -7.68
CA HIS A 458 11.54 8.17 -7.68
C HIS A 458 10.22 8.42 -6.95
N MET A 459 10.27 9.17 -5.86
CA MET A 459 9.11 9.45 -5.00
C MET A 459 8.78 10.93 -4.95
N THR A 460 7.50 11.24 -5.02
CA THR A 460 6.97 12.60 -4.85
C THR A 460 5.84 12.63 -3.84
N ASN A 461 5.84 13.63 -2.97
CA ASN A 461 4.81 13.86 -1.95
C ASN A 461 4.52 12.61 -1.07
N THR A 462 5.57 11.93 -0.62
CA THR A 462 5.48 10.72 0.21
C THR A 462 5.94 10.99 1.64
N ALA A 463 5.29 10.36 2.63
CA ALA A 463 5.69 10.37 4.02
C ALA A 463 6.07 8.96 4.47
N PHE A 464 6.84 8.87 5.56
CA PHE A 464 7.29 7.60 6.13
C PHE A 464 7.01 7.56 7.62
N ILE A 465 6.42 6.44 8.07
CA ILE A 465 6.14 6.19 9.48
C ILE A 465 6.74 4.84 9.85
N GLY A 466 7.83 4.85 10.60
CA GLY A 466 8.45 3.67 11.18
C GLY A 466 8.02 3.49 12.62
N ALA A 467 7.13 2.55 12.90
CA ALA A 467 6.78 2.16 14.26
C ALA A 467 7.68 1.01 14.75
N VAL A 468 7.59 -0.14 14.11
CA VAL A 468 8.47 -1.29 14.31
C VAL A 468 8.91 -1.77 12.94
N GLY A 469 9.99 -1.21 12.41
CA GLY A 469 10.47 -1.59 11.09
C GLY A 469 11.36 -0.53 10.46
N ASN A 470 12.01 -0.92 9.38
CA ASN A 470 13.14 -0.20 8.85
C ASN A 470 12.92 0.24 7.40
N TYR A 471 13.57 1.33 7.03
CA TYR A 471 13.65 1.81 5.65
C TYR A 471 15.10 1.94 5.22
N THR A 472 15.39 1.55 4.00
CA THR A 472 16.68 1.79 3.35
C THR A 472 16.45 2.47 2.01
N PHE A 473 17.15 3.57 1.77
CA PHE A 473 17.16 4.27 0.49
C PHE A 473 18.51 4.10 -0.17
N ARG A 474 18.49 3.60 -1.40
CA ARG A 474 19.65 3.39 -2.26
C ARG A 474 19.34 3.94 -3.64
N ASN A 475 20.20 4.73 -4.24
CA ASN A 475 20.00 5.33 -5.57
C ASN A 475 18.60 5.95 -5.76
N THR A 476 17.98 6.39 -4.69
CA THR A 476 16.57 6.78 -4.63
C THR A 476 16.42 8.27 -4.48
N LYS A 477 15.55 8.86 -5.30
CA LYS A 477 15.19 10.27 -5.20
C LYS A 477 13.83 10.44 -4.55
N VAL A 478 13.77 11.26 -3.50
CA VAL A 478 12.52 11.65 -2.83
C VAL A 478 12.37 13.16 -2.86
N ASP A 479 11.31 13.64 -3.48
CA ASP A 479 10.88 15.05 -3.45
C ASP A 479 9.55 15.15 -2.72
N SER A 480 9.63 15.37 -1.42
CA SER A 480 8.50 15.37 -0.50
C SER A 480 8.55 16.55 0.46
N SER A 481 8.83 17.74 -0.06
CA SER A 481 9.01 18.99 0.69
C SER A 481 7.80 19.38 1.56
N ALA A 482 6.61 18.83 1.30
CA ALA A 482 5.40 19.03 2.12
C ALA A 482 5.11 17.84 3.06
N ARG A 483 6.00 16.84 3.12
CA ARG A 483 5.79 15.60 3.86
C ARG A 483 6.90 15.35 4.88
N TYR A 484 6.68 14.40 5.75
CA TYR A 484 7.49 14.14 6.93
C TYR A 484 8.01 12.70 7.01
N VAL A 485 9.01 12.51 7.86
CA VAL A 485 9.50 11.21 8.31
C VAL A 485 9.33 11.10 9.82
N TYR A 486 8.61 10.10 10.28
CA TYR A 486 8.52 9.72 11.69
C TYR A 486 9.22 8.39 11.94
N LEU A 487 10.17 8.35 12.86
CA LEU A 487 10.89 7.16 13.28
C LEU A 487 10.66 6.89 14.78
N GLY A 488 10.49 5.61 15.10
CA GLY A 488 10.15 5.25 16.48
C GLY A 488 8.84 5.91 16.91
N SER A 489 7.87 5.99 16.00
CA SER A 489 6.60 6.67 16.22
C SER A 489 5.48 5.66 16.35
N ARG A 490 4.57 5.90 17.29
CA ARG A 490 3.32 5.17 17.37
C ARG A 490 2.27 5.86 16.51
N TYR A 491 1.81 5.17 15.46
CA TYR A 491 0.57 5.55 14.78
C TYR A 491 -0.58 4.68 15.28
N THR A 492 -1.47 5.24 16.08
CA THR A 492 -2.49 4.51 16.84
C THR A 492 -3.65 3.99 16.03
N SER A 493 -3.85 4.47 14.79
CA SER A 493 -5.03 4.13 13.99
C SER A 493 -4.93 2.80 13.25
N LEU A 494 -3.73 2.30 13.00
CA LEU A 494 -3.52 1.10 12.18
C LEU A 494 -3.29 -0.17 12.98
N ASP A 495 -2.90 -0.06 14.26
CA ASP A 495 -2.66 -1.22 15.10
C ASP A 495 -3.04 -0.96 16.57
N ARG A 496 -4.10 -1.57 17.01
CA ARG A 496 -4.53 -1.59 18.42
C ARG A 496 -3.79 -2.63 19.28
N GLN A 497 -2.76 -3.29 18.75
CA GLN A 497 -2.08 -4.36 19.47
C GLN A 497 -0.76 -3.90 20.10
N THR A 498 -0.52 -4.40 21.27
CA THR A 498 0.59 -4.34 22.20
C THR A 498 1.98 -4.48 21.57
N VAL A 499 2.59 -3.40 21.12
CA VAL A 499 4.02 -3.35 20.87
C VAL A 499 4.70 -2.81 22.13
N THR A 500 5.55 -3.60 22.77
CA THR A 500 6.20 -3.19 24.05
C THR A 500 7.30 -2.16 23.86
N ASN A 501 7.98 -2.18 22.71
CA ASN A 501 8.98 -1.18 22.34
C ASN A 501 8.84 -0.86 20.86
N VAL A 502 8.97 0.40 20.51
CA VAL A 502 8.97 0.88 19.12
C VAL A 502 10.41 1.08 18.71
N ASN A 503 10.85 0.41 17.66
CA ASN A 503 12.20 0.52 17.12
C ASN A 503 12.13 0.66 15.59
N SER A 504 12.70 1.74 15.07
CA SER A 504 12.71 2.02 13.63
C SER A 504 14.04 2.60 13.20
N THR A 505 14.55 2.10 12.08
CA THR A 505 15.79 2.57 11.47
C THR A 505 15.54 3.10 10.07
N LEU A 506 16.14 4.26 9.78
CA LEU A 506 16.26 4.83 8.44
C LEU A 506 17.72 4.74 8.02
N THR A 507 18.01 4.05 6.92
CA THR A 507 19.33 3.98 6.32
C THR A 507 19.36 4.75 4.99
N ILE A 508 20.36 5.63 4.83
CA ILE A 508 20.54 6.43 3.61
C ILE A 508 21.92 6.07 3.04
N GLU A 509 21.89 5.48 1.85
CA GLU A 509 23.08 5.02 1.13
C GLU A 509 23.40 5.94 -0.05
N ASP A 510 24.54 5.69 -0.68
CA ASP A 510 25.00 6.45 -1.84
C ASP A 510 23.97 6.53 -2.97
N GLY A 511 24.05 7.59 -3.76
CA GLY A 511 23.13 7.85 -4.86
C GLY A 511 21.75 8.33 -4.46
N SER A 512 21.42 8.35 -3.15
CA SER A 512 20.11 8.82 -2.67
C SER A 512 20.07 10.34 -2.48
N ASP A 513 18.94 10.96 -2.85
CA ASP A 513 18.67 12.40 -2.67
C ASP A 513 17.26 12.59 -2.10
N LEU A 514 17.20 12.81 -0.79
CA LEU A 514 15.96 12.82 -0.03
C LEU A 514 15.64 14.23 0.46
N THR A 515 14.47 14.77 0.05
CA THR A 515 13.94 16.04 0.54
C THR A 515 12.59 15.84 1.22
N PHE A 516 12.49 16.29 2.49
CA PHE A 516 11.27 16.29 3.29
C PHE A 516 10.99 17.65 3.92
N SER A 517 9.77 17.87 4.39
CA SER A 517 9.49 19.03 5.26
C SER A 517 10.33 18.93 6.51
N TYR A 518 10.20 17.85 7.26
CA TYR A 518 10.95 17.60 8.48
C TYR A 518 11.13 16.11 8.77
N LEU A 519 12.07 15.81 9.67
CA LEU A 519 12.29 14.47 10.23
C LEU A 519 12.17 14.53 11.75
N GLU A 520 11.35 13.66 12.29
CA GLU A 520 11.12 13.54 13.71
C GLU A 520 11.36 12.09 14.17
N ALA A 521 12.12 11.91 15.24
CA ALA A 521 12.37 10.60 15.81
C ALA A 521 12.00 10.58 17.30
N GLY A 522 11.33 9.48 17.71
CA GLY A 522 10.83 9.32 19.08
C GLY A 522 9.52 10.09 19.31
N ASN A 523 8.63 10.15 18.31
CA ASN A 523 7.31 10.76 18.44
C ASN A 523 6.27 9.70 18.84
N GLY A 524 5.69 9.83 20.02
CA GLY A 524 4.70 8.84 20.45
C GLY A 524 3.66 9.32 21.43
N GLY A 525 3.69 10.56 21.84
CA GLY A 525 2.81 11.09 22.88
C GLY A 525 2.99 10.40 24.24
N ASP A 526 2.15 10.74 25.21
CA ASP A 526 2.12 10.12 26.55
C ASP A 526 1.61 8.67 26.48
N LEU A 527 2.38 7.81 25.78
CA LEU A 527 2.01 6.42 25.59
C LEU A 527 2.27 5.63 26.86
N LYS A 528 1.22 5.45 27.59
CA LYS A 528 1.15 4.41 28.61
C LYS A 528 0.48 3.18 28.02
N TRP A 529 1.06 2.03 28.28
CA TRP A 529 0.39 0.75 28.10
C TRP A 529 -0.94 0.75 28.87
N PRO A 530 -1.90 -0.12 28.54
CA PRO A 530 -3.07 -0.33 29.37
C PRO A 530 -2.75 -0.62 30.85
N ASN A 531 -1.53 -1.12 31.13
CA ASN A 531 -1.01 -1.36 32.49
C ASN A 531 -0.25 -0.17 33.09
N GLY A 532 -0.21 0.98 32.43
CA GLY A 532 0.49 2.18 32.92
C GLY A 532 2.01 2.24 32.67
N THR A 533 2.61 1.24 32.03
CA THR A 533 4.06 1.22 31.76
C THR A 533 4.40 2.09 30.54
N ALA A 534 5.46 2.89 30.59
CA ALA A 534 5.92 3.71 29.49
C ALA A 534 6.50 2.86 28.33
N CYS A 535 6.17 3.22 27.10
CA CYS A 535 6.73 2.58 25.90
C CYS A 535 8.07 3.22 25.55
N LEU A 536 9.13 2.42 25.42
CA LEU A 536 10.40 2.91 24.91
C LEU A 536 10.32 3.09 23.38
N MET A 537 10.70 4.28 22.91
CA MET A 537 10.72 4.66 21.51
C MET A 537 12.16 4.84 21.05
N THR A 538 12.59 4.02 20.09
CA THR A 538 13.93 4.11 19.50
C THR A 538 13.82 4.47 18.02
N GLY A 539 14.42 5.59 17.64
CA GLY A 539 14.57 6.03 16.26
C GLY A 539 16.04 6.14 15.88
N ILE A 540 16.44 5.48 14.81
CA ILE A 540 17.84 5.48 14.36
C ILE A 540 17.90 5.97 12.92
N VAL A 541 18.80 6.91 12.63
CA VAL A 541 19.20 7.29 11.28
C VAL A 541 20.64 6.88 11.06
N ASN A 542 20.90 6.09 10.03
CA ASN A 542 22.25 5.76 9.57
C ASN A 542 22.44 6.36 8.17
N GLN A 543 23.25 7.41 8.08
CA GLN A 543 23.61 8.01 6.80
C GLN A 543 25.06 7.66 6.48
N THR A 544 25.23 6.77 5.51
CA THR A 544 26.54 6.34 5.03
C THR A 544 26.95 7.03 3.74
N GLY A 545 25.97 7.63 3.04
CA GLY A 545 26.16 8.37 1.80
C GLY A 545 24.93 9.20 1.45
N GLY A 546 24.79 9.59 0.19
CA GLY A 546 23.63 10.32 -0.30
C GLY A 546 23.41 11.70 0.33
N ARG A 547 22.22 12.24 0.13
CA ARG A 547 21.80 13.53 0.68
C ARG A 547 20.47 13.42 1.41
N LEU A 548 20.39 14.02 2.61
CA LEU A 548 19.12 14.29 3.29
C LEU A 548 18.96 15.80 3.47
N ARG A 549 17.82 16.33 3.05
CA ARG A 549 17.47 17.74 3.22
C ARG A 549 16.11 17.89 3.88
N THR A 550 16.02 18.77 4.87
CA THR A 550 14.74 19.20 5.44
C THR A 550 14.51 20.67 5.15
N VAL A 551 13.28 21.01 4.67
CA VAL A 551 12.93 22.35 4.15
C VAL A 551 11.81 23.04 4.92
N GLY A 552 11.28 22.40 5.95
CA GLY A 552 10.23 22.88 6.84
C GLY A 552 10.55 22.55 8.29
N ALA A 553 9.57 22.75 9.15
CA ALA A 553 9.71 22.49 10.58
C ALA A 553 8.50 21.80 11.18
N VAL A 554 8.74 21.09 12.28
CA VAL A 554 7.70 20.74 13.24
C VAL A 554 7.47 21.96 14.12
N ASP A 555 6.22 22.39 14.24
CA ASP A 555 5.79 23.36 15.24
C ASP A 555 5.62 22.61 16.58
N ALA A 556 6.73 22.31 17.22
CA ALA A 556 6.74 21.69 18.53
C ALA A 556 7.30 22.69 19.53
N SER A 557 6.97 22.52 20.79
CA SER A 557 7.35 23.31 21.96
C SER A 557 8.86 23.64 22.12
N GLY A 558 9.69 23.32 21.16
CA GLY A 558 11.12 23.65 21.05
C GLY A 558 11.51 24.55 19.89
N GLY A 559 10.53 25.11 19.14
CA GLY A 559 10.74 26.12 18.07
C GLY A 559 11.39 25.57 16.81
N ASN A 560 10.67 25.66 15.70
CA ASN A 560 11.10 25.54 14.29
C ASN A 560 12.26 24.58 13.99
N CYS A 561 12.14 23.27 14.35
CA CYS A 561 13.16 22.28 14.09
C CYS A 561 12.88 21.52 12.79
N GLY A 562 13.79 21.57 11.84
CA GLY A 562 13.72 20.75 10.62
C GLY A 562 14.07 19.28 10.90
N ILE A 563 14.96 19.06 11.86
CA ILE A 563 15.23 17.72 12.42
C ILE A 563 15.03 17.77 13.92
N HIS A 564 14.32 16.78 14.44
CA HIS A 564 13.84 16.75 15.81
C HIS A 564 14.01 15.34 16.39
N PHE A 565 15.00 15.16 17.26
CA PHE A 565 15.26 13.89 17.92
C PHE A 565 14.85 13.91 19.39
N GLY A 566 14.51 12.73 19.93
CA GLY A 566 14.15 12.59 21.32
C GLY A 566 12.97 13.47 21.71
N HIS A 567 11.90 13.49 20.91
CA HIS A 567 10.74 14.39 21.13
C HIS A 567 10.06 14.12 22.49
N TRP A 568 9.95 12.86 22.89
CA TRP A 568 9.24 12.49 24.13
C TRP A 568 10.22 11.93 25.19
N PRO A 569 9.90 12.04 26.50
CA PRO A 569 10.81 11.62 27.58
C PRO A 569 11.28 10.17 27.49
N GLN A 570 10.48 9.29 26.88
CA GLN A 570 10.81 7.86 26.70
C GLN A 570 11.59 7.59 25.40
N ALA A 571 11.86 8.60 24.60
CA ALA A 571 12.57 8.45 23.34
C ALA A 571 14.08 8.31 23.55
N ARG A 572 14.67 7.39 22.77
CA ARG A 572 16.13 7.24 22.59
C ARG A 572 16.43 7.24 21.11
N THR A 573 17.09 8.26 20.64
CA THR A 573 17.26 8.47 19.21
C THR A 573 18.73 8.66 18.85
N PHE A 574 19.10 8.19 17.65
CA PHE A 574 20.47 8.21 17.18
C PHE A 574 20.51 8.70 15.74
N TYR A 575 21.44 9.60 15.45
CA TYR A 575 21.83 9.91 14.08
C TYR A 575 23.31 9.61 13.92
N ASN A 576 23.61 8.59 13.12
CA ASN A 576 24.95 8.17 12.77
C ASN A 576 25.28 8.67 11.36
N LEU A 577 26.14 9.67 11.25
CA LEU A 577 26.59 10.23 9.98
C LEU A 577 28.03 9.80 9.73
N SER A 578 28.24 8.89 8.78
CA SER A 578 29.56 8.45 8.36
C SER A 578 29.95 8.91 6.96
N GLY A 579 28.96 9.36 6.15
CA GLY A 579 29.16 9.88 4.80
C GLY A 579 27.95 10.64 4.28
N GLY A 580 28.06 11.25 3.10
CA GLY A 580 26.98 12.01 2.49
C GLY A 580 26.77 13.40 3.09
N VAL A 581 25.65 14.03 2.80
CA VAL A 581 25.33 15.41 3.16
C VAL A 581 23.98 15.49 3.86
N LEU A 582 23.95 16.04 5.05
CA LEU A 582 22.76 16.42 5.80
C LEU A 582 22.57 17.94 5.69
N THR A 583 21.41 18.40 5.25
CA THR A 583 21.09 19.82 5.15
C THR A 583 19.78 20.13 5.88
N VAL A 584 19.83 21.07 6.80
CA VAL A 584 18.65 21.69 7.41
C VAL A 584 18.56 23.12 6.90
N ASP A 585 17.49 23.43 6.18
CA ASP A 585 17.32 24.72 5.51
C ASP A 585 17.32 25.90 6.48
N ARG A 586 17.64 27.08 5.95
CA ARG A 586 17.70 28.33 6.70
C ARG A 586 16.41 28.62 7.46
N GLY A 587 16.56 29.02 8.71
CA GLY A 587 15.43 29.32 9.60
C GLY A 587 14.98 28.15 10.46
N TYR A 588 15.48 26.93 10.17
CA TYR A 588 15.18 25.75 10.97
C TYR A 588 16.41 25.23 11.71
N LYS A 589 16.19 24.50 12.81
CA LYS A 589 17.27 23.95 13.65
C LYS A 589 17.44 22.46 13.40
N LEU A 590 18.68 22.00 13.58
CA LEU A 590 18.98 20.61 13.86
C LEU A 590 18.97 20.41 15.37
N ALA A 591 17.91 19.83 15.92
CA ALA A 591 17.75 19.53 17.32
C ALA A 591 18.14 18.08 17.62
N VAL A 592 19.18 17.89 18.44
CA VAL A 592 19.71 16.55 18.78
C VAL A 592 18.87 15.88 19.86
N ALA A 593 18.35 16.62 20.83
CA ALA A 593 17.37 16.14 21.82
C ALA A 593 16.34 17.22 22.11
N VAL A 594 15.16 16.79 22.57
CA VAL A 594 14.11 17.69 23.05
C VAL A 594 13.68 17.30 24.47
N ASP A 595 12.79 16.33 24.66
CA ASP A 595 12.35 15.86 25.98
C ASP A 595 12.97 14.51 26.37
N GLY A 596 13.42 13.74 25.36
CA GLY A 596 14.08 12.44 25.54
C GLY A 596 15.59 12.50 25.36
N GLN A 597 16.17 11.38 24.98
CA GLN A 597 17.61 11.25 24.74
C GLN A 597 17.87 11.24 23.23
N GLY A 598 18.80 12.07 22.79
CA GLY A 598 19.24 12.11 21.39
C GLY A 598 20.76 12.09 21.29
N THR A 599 21.28 11.37 20.31
CA THR A 599 22.72 11.31 20.01
C THR A 599 22.93 11.61 18.53
N LEU A 600 23.74 12.59 18.24
CA LEU A 600 24.33 12.85 16.92
C LEU A 600 25.78 12.39 16.94
N HIS A 601 26.11 11.34 16.18
CA HIS A 601 27.46 10.81 16.05
C HIS A 601 27.96 11.01 14.62
N GLN A 602 28.89 11.91 14.45
CA GLN A 602 29.47 12.25 13.16
C GLN A 602 30.89 11.69 13.05
N THR A 603 31.07 10.68 12.23
CA THR A 603 32.38 10.11 11.91
C THR A 603 32.90 10.53 10.54
N GLY A 604 32.01 11.11 9.71
CA GLY A 604 32.32 11.59 8.35
C GLY A 604 31.17 12.43 7.82
N GLY A 605 31.15 12.65 6.52
CA GLY A 605 30.07 13.40 5.85
C GLY A 605 30.03 14.89 6.20
N GLU A 606 28.98 15.55 5.77
CA GLU A 606 28.79 16.99 5.89
C GLU A 606 27.43 17.32 6.50
N ILE A 607 27.42 18.24 7.47
CA ILE A 607 26.20 18.81 8.05
C ILE A 607 26.12 20.27 7.69
N ASN A 608 25.03 20.71 7.07
CA ASN A 608 24.72 22.10 6.77
C ASN A 608 23.50 22.55 7.57
N CYS A 609 23.69 23.45 8.53
CA CYS A 609 22.59 24.00 9.30
C CYS A 609 22.85 25.45 9.74
N THR A 610 21.78 26.21 9.95
CA THR A 610 21.90 27.54 10.55
C THR A 610 22.20 27.44 12.04
N THR A 611 21.62 26.44 12.72
CA THR A 611 21.72 26.23 14.15
C THR A 611 21.78 24.73 14.44
N LEU A 612 22.78 24.31 15.21
CA LEU A 612 22.81 23.01 15.90
C LEU A 612 22.43 23.22 17.35
N ASP A 613 21.27 22.69 17.78
CA ASP A 613 20.79 22.75 19.14
C ASP A 613 20.93 21.36 19.78
N VAL A 614 21.91 21.19 20.67
CA VAL A 614 22.22 19.86 21.20
C VAL A 614 21.16 19.35 22.16
N ASN A 615 20.50 20.25 22.90
CA ASN A 615 19.28 19.94 23.66
C ASN A 615 18.31 21.12 23.54
N CYS A 616 17.31 20.96 22.71
CA CYS A 616 16.43 22.08 22.27
C CYS A 616 15.39 22.49 23.33
N ARG A 617 15.23 21.74 24.43
CA ARG A 617 14.24 22.07 25.44
C ARG A 617 14.71 23.21 26.33
N GLU A 618 13.84 24.16 26.61
CA GLU A 618 14.08 25.25 27.55
C GLU A 618 14.11 24.77 29.03
N GLY A 619 13.57 23.57 29.30
CA GLY A 619 13.57 22.92 30.59
C GLY A 619 14.81 22.06 30.87
N THR A 620 14.72 21.23 31.90
CA THR A 620 15.75 20.26 32.31
C THR A 620 15.45 18.84 31.79
N ALA A 621 14.37 18.65 31.06
CA ALA A 621 14.04 17.38 30.43
C ALA A 621 14.94 17.15 29.21
N GLY A 622 15.17 15.90 28.87
CA GLY A 622 16.00 15.50 27.75
C GLY A 622 17.50 15.52 28.04
N ASN A 623 18.25 14.87 27.17
CA ASN A 623 19.71 14.87 27.20
C ASN A 623 20.26 14.70 25.80
N GLY A 624 20.90 15.72 25.25
CA GLY A 624 21.52 15.71 23.94
C GLY A 624 23.00 15.32 23.99
N THR A 625 23.42 14.49 23.08
CA THR A 625 24.82 14.12 22.89
C THR A 625 25.30 14.41 21.48
N TYR A 626 26.32 15.21 21.33
CA TYR A 626 27.00 15.41 20.06
C TYR A 626 28.43 14.87 20.13
N ILE A 627 28.77 13.93 19.29
CA ILE A 627 30.10 13.36 19.12
C ILE A 627 30.56 13.59 17.70
N MET A 628 31.68 14.30 17.55
CA MET A 628 32.32 14.54 16.27
C MET A 628 33.70 13.89 16.25
N GLU A 629 33.88 12.90 15.38
CA GLU A 629 35.16 12.20 15.16
C GLU A 629 35.75 12.50 13.77
N GLY A 630 34.93 13.03 12.84
CA GLY A 630 35.34 13.38 11.49
C GLY A 630 34.22 14.11 10.75
N GLY A 631 34.45 14.40 9.47
CA GLY A 631 33.50 15.11 8.64
C GLY A 631 33.53 16.63 8.86
N GLU A 632 32.48 17.31 8.38
CA GLU A 632 32.36 18.78 8.41
C GLU A 632 31.00 19.19 8.97
N LEU A 633 30.98 20.12 9.92
CA LEU A 633 29.82 20.84 10.41
C LEU A 633 29.88 22.29 9.91
N ASN A 634 29.07 22.63 8.91
CA ASN A 634 28.87 23.97 8.44
C ASN A 634 27.73 24.64 9.22
N VAL A 635 28.06 25.59 10.09
CA VAL A 635 27.11 26.22 10.98
C VAL A 635 26.95 27.71 10.68
N GLY A 636 25.69 28.15 10.58
CA GLY A 636 25.32 29.55 10.29
C GLY A 636 25.25 30.43 11.56
N ALA A 637 24.57 31.58 11.42
CA ALA A 637 24.50 32.63 12.44
C ALA A 637 23.86 32.17 13.78
N GLY A 638 23.02 31.12 13.78
CA GLY A 638 22.43 30.58 15.00
C GLY A 638 23.42 29.86 15.91
N GLY A 639 24.47 29.30 15.30
CA GLY A 639 25.59 28.70 16.03
C GLY A 639 25.31 27.30 16.59
N VAL A 640 26.15 26.88 17.53
CA VAL A 640 26.01 25.66 18.30
C VAL A 640 25.53 26.04 19.71
N ILE A 641 24.33 25.60 20.07
CA ILE A 641 23.62 26.06 21.28
C ILE A 641 23.02 24.89 22.07
N THR A 642 22.43 25.19 23.20
CA THR A 642 21.57 24.33 24.01
C THR A 642 20.41 25.13 24.56
N GLY A 643 19.33 24.46 25.01
CA GLY A 643 18.19 25.07 25.68
C GLY A 643 17.46 26.09 24.82
N ASN A 644 17.36 25.86 23.51
CA ASN A 644 16.80 26.81 22.53
C ASN A 644 17.54 28.18 22.52
N GLY A 645 18.75 28.21 23.02
CA GLY A 645 19.52 29.47 23.26
C GLY A 645 19.07 30.29 24.47
N VAL A 646 18.08 29.82 25.21
CA VAL A 646 17.48 30.52 26.39
C VAL A 646 17.95 29.85 27.69
N ASN A 647 17.96 28.51 27.73
CA ASN A 647 18.41 27.77 28.92
C ASN A 647 19.80 27.16 28.76
N PRO A 648 20.87 27.81 29.27
CA PRO A 648 22.23 27.27 29.17
C PRO A 648 22.46 26.03 30.05
N ASN A 649 21.53 25.71 30.97
CA ASN A 649 21.65 24.60 31.92
C ASN A 649 20.92 23.33 31.43
N ALA A 650 20.34 23.34 30.20
CA ALA A 650 19.75 22.14 29.61
C ALA A 650 20.82 21.04 29.50
N PRO A 651 20.58 19.81 29.97
CA PRO A 651 21.61 18.76 30.00
C PRO A 651 22.09 18.37 28.60
N TYR A 652 23.38 18.29 28.42
CA TYR A 652 23.99 17.85 27.16
C TYR A 652 25.40 17.33 27.34
N THR A 653 25.90 16.65 26.32
CA THR A 653 27.31 16.27 26.18
C THR A 653 27.80 16.65 24.79
N CYS A 654 28.97 17.29 24.70
CA CYS A 654 29.63 17.56 23.44
C CYS A 654 31.07 17.08 23.49
N THR A 655 31.42 16.14 22.62
CA THR A 655 32.79 15.57 22.55
C THR A 655 33.31 15.74 21.14
N LEU A 656 34.43 16.42 21.00
CA LEU A 656 35.09 16.69 19.73
C LEU A 656 36.42 15.93 19.69
N ARG A 657 36.53 14.92 18.81
CA ARG A 657 37.69 14.06 18.63
C ARG A 657 38.40 14.29 17.32
N GLY A 658 37.78 15.01 16.38
CA GLY A 658 38.29 15.33 15.07
C GLY A 658 37.24 16.04 14.22
N GLY A 659 37.49 16.18 12.93
CA GLY A 659 36.59 16.85 11.99
C GLY A 659 36.75 18.37 11.97
N THR A 660 35.88 19.04 11.18
CA THR A 660 35.90 20.48 10.95
C THR A 660 34.58 21.13 11.31
N ILE A 661 34.61 22.12 12.19
CA ILE A 661 33.48 23.03 12.45
C ILE A 661 33.76 24.32 11.66
N ARG A 662 32.99 24.58 10.61
CA ARG A 662 33.14 25.75 9.74
C ARG A 662 32.04 26.76 9.99
N ALA A 663 32.43 28.00 10.18
CA ALA A 663 31.50 29.11 10.25
C ALA A 663 31.09 29.54 8.85
N THR A 664 29.80 29.56 8.52
CA THR A 664 29.25 30.06 7.24
C THR A 664 28.69 31.49 7.35
N ALA A 665 28.72 32.04 8.55
CA ALA A 665 28.41 33.43 8.90
C ALA A 665 29.12 33.77 10.21
N ASP A 666 29.05 35.00 10.66
CA ASP A 666 29.42 35.36 12.02
C ASP A 666 28.57 34.55 13.01
N THR A 667 29.22 33.77 13.87
CA THR A 667 28.55 32.75 14.65
C THR A 667 29.13 32.54 16.06
N ALA A 668 28.45 31.75 16.88
CA ALA A 668 28.90 31.44 18.20
C ALA A 668 28.76 29.95 18.55
N PHE A 669 29.75 29.44 19.28
CA PHE A 669 29.76 28.13 19.92
C PHE A 669 29.46 28.34 21.41
N ARG A 670 28.22 28.08 21.83
CA ARG A 670 27.69 28.45 23.15
C ARG A 670 27.45 27.23 24.04
N ILE A 671 28.23 26.17 23.85
CA ILE A 671 28.18 24.96 24.70
C ILE A 671 29.56 24.59 25.17
N ASN A 672 29.66 23.93 26.34
CA ASN A 672 30.90 23.31 26.78
C ASN A 672 31.23 22.13 25.85
N ALA A 673 32.49 21.98 25.49
CA ALA A 673 32.96 20.86 24.72
C ALA A 673 34.23 20.24 25.31
N THR A 674 34.30 18.92 25.26
CA THR A 674 35.51 18.18 25.62
C THR A 674 36.28 17.87 24.33
N LEU A 675 37.45 18.41 24.21
CA LEU A 675 38.44 18.08 23.19
C LEU A 675 39.14 16.79 23.59
N ASN A 676 38.97 15.74 22.80
CA ASN A 676 39.45 14.40 23.09
C ASN A 676 40.10 13.73 21.89
N SER A 677 40.87 14.48 21.12
CA SER A 677 41.67 13.94 20.02
C SER A 677 42.83 13.10 20.57
N THR A 678 43.14 12.01 19.87
CA THR A 678 44.18 11.06 20.31
C THR A 678 45.59 11.51 19.90
N ASN A 679 45.67 12.44 18.94
CA ASN A 679 46.97 13.04 18.49
C ASN A 679 46.73 14.41 17.87
N ALA A 680 47.79 15.17 17.64
CA ALA A 680 47.74 16.54 17.11
C ALA A 680 47.24 16.62 15.67
N THR A 681 47.37 15.54 14.90
CA THR A 681 46.89 15.49 13.51
C THR A 681 45.39 15.31 13.42
N ASN A 682 44.75 14.80 14.45
CA ASN A 682 43.31 14.57 14.55
C ASN A 682 42.59 15.59 15.44
N ASN A 683 43.20 16.74 15.68
CA ASN A 683 42.55 17.85 16.39
C ASN A 683 41.26 18.25 15.70
N VAL A 684 40.24 18.63 16.46
CA VAL A 684 39.10 19.32 15.88
C VAL A 684 39.56 20.61 15.24
N THR A 685 39.11 20.87 14.02
CA THR A 685 39.41 22.10 13.27
C THR A 685 38.26 23.08 13.40
N PHE A 686 38.57 24.30 13.86
CA PHE A 686 37.66 25.44 13.78
C PHE A 686 38.04 26.30 12.57
N ASP A 687 37.24 26.22 11.51
CA ASP A 687 37.43 27.03 10.31
C ASP A 687 36.50 28.24 10.32
N THR A 688 37.08 29.40 10.43
CA THR A 688 36.29 30.64 10.41
C THR A 688 35.82 31.05 9.01
N ALA A 689 36.44 30.57 7.93
CA ALA A 689 36.09 30.86 6.57
C ALA A 689 35.90 32.38 6.26
N GLY A 690 36.67 33.26 6.96
CA GLY A 690 36.57 34.73 6.84
C GLY A 690 35.62 35.40 7.85
N HIS A 691 34.83 34.63 8.59
CA HIS A 691 33.84 35.08 9.60
C HIS A 691 34.42 35.16 11.03
N SER A 692 33.63 35.73 11.94
CA SER A 692 33.89 35.74 13.36
C SER A 692 33.23 34.54 14.01
N LEU A 693 33.98 33.76 14.81
CA LEU A 693 33.48 32.66 15.62
C LEU A 693 33.75 32.95 17.11
N SER A 694 32.71 33.12 17.92
CA SER A 694 32.81 33.31 19.33
C SER A 694 32.57 32.02 20.11
N VAL A 695 33.52 31.54 20.88
CA VAL A 695 33.34 30.43 21.82
C VAL A 695 33.03 31.02 23.20
N SER A 696 31.79 30.91 23.64
CA SER A 696 31.27 31.53 24.85
C SER A 696 31.28 30.59 26.07
N ASN A 697 31.60 29.30 25.86
CA ASN A 697 31.60 28.26 26.89
C ASN A 697 32.95 27.52 26.90
N THR A 698 33.19 26.73 27.93
CA THR A 698 34.50 26.12 28.22
C THR A 698 34.87 25.05 27.19
N LEU A 699 36.07 25.12 26.67
CA LEU A 699 36.78 24.04 25.98
C LEU A 699 37.71 23.34 26.97
N SER A 700 37.51 22.05 27.16
CA SER A 700 38.26 21.23 28.13
C SER A 700 38.80 19.94 27.51
N GLY A 701 39.54 19.14 28.24
CA GLY A 701 39.98 17.80 27.84
C GLY A 701 41.48 17.74 27.50
N THR A 702 41.90 16.56 27.05
CA THR A 702 43.33 16.26 26.74
C THR A 702 43.69 16.48 25.29
N GLY A 703 42.69 16.63 24.39
CA GLY A 703 42.89 16.93 22.97
C GLY A 703 43.22 18.40 22.75
N GLY A 704 43.67 18.71 21.55
CA GLY A 704 43.99 20.06 21.11
C GLY A 704 42.94 20.59 20.07
N LEU A 705 43.23 21.75 19.53
CA LEU A 705 42.43 22.34 18.43
C LEU A 705 43.32 22.87 17.29
N THR A 706 42.75 22.91 16.13
CA THR A 706 43.33 23.58 14.94
C THR A 706 42.44 24.77 14.57
N LYS A 707 43.02 25.95 14.41
CA LYS A 707 42.35 27.15 13.88
C LYS A 707 42.76 27.39 12.41
N THR A 708 41.76 27.40 11.53
CA THR A 708 41.94 27.72 10.10
C THR A 708 41.01 28.85 9.65
N GLY A 709 41.09 29.24 8.37
CA GLY A 709 40.32 30.33 7.79
C GLY A 709 40.78 31.74 8.21
N ALA A 710 40.48 32.73 7.38
CA ALA A 710 41.03 34.08 7.54
C ALA A 710 40.40 34.92 8.69
N GLY A 711 39.23 34.52 9.21
CA GLY A 711 38.49 35.22 10.25
C GLY A 711 39.08 35.04 11.64
N THR A 712 38.39 35.61 12.63
CA THR A 712 38.79 35.55 14.03
C THR A 712 37.96 34.54 14.84
N MET A 713 38.62 33.64 15.53
CA MET A 713 38.01 32.83 16.60
C MET A 713 38.32 33.43 17.96
N THR A 714 37.30 33.74 18.75
CA THR A 714 37.46 34.30 20.09
C THR A 714 37.01 33.31 21.17
N VAL A 715 37.89 32.93 22.07
CA VAL A 715 37.58 32.10 23.25
C VAL A 715 37.39 33.01 24.44
N VAL A 716 36.16 33.09 24.97
CA VAL A 716 35.79 34.06 26.01
C VAL A 716 36.10 33.54 27.43
N PRO A 717 35.66 32.35 27.85
CA PRO A 717 35.99 31.82 29.18
C PRO A 717 37.40 31.25 29.23
N ALA A 718 37.86 30.93 30.42
CA ALA A 718 39.10 30.19 30.58
C ALA A 718 38.91 28.77 29.96
N ALA A 719 39.69 28.46 28.97
CA ALA A 719 39.77 27.11 28.44
C ALA A 719 40.71 26.27 29.28
N THR A 720 40.45 24.96 29.36
CA THR A 720 41.21 24.03 30.22
C THR A 720 41.69 22.79 29.47
N TYR A 721 41.64 22.81 28.13
CA TYR A 721 42.22 21.74 27.34
C TYR A 721 43.76 21.78 27.42
N THR A 722 44.39 20.61 27.34
CA THR A 722 45.84 20.47 27.54
C THR A 722 46.62 20.04 26.30
N GLY A 723 45.91 19.73 25.21
CA GLY A 723 46.52 19.35 23.95
C GLY A 723 47.09 20.52 23.14
N THR A 724 47.72 20.17 22.04
CA THR A 724 48.37 21.12 21.15
C THR A 724 47.37 22.05 20.46
N THR A 725 47.65 23.33 20.41
CA THR A 725 46.93 24.30 19.60
C THR A 725 47.70 24.55 18.28
N ARG A 726 47.05 24.32 17.12
CA ARG A 726 47.62 24.59 15.80
C ARG A 726 46.97 25.82 15.17
N LEU A 727 47.79 26.78 14.77
CA LEU A 727 47.39 27.98 14.05
C LEU A 727 47.76 27.81 12.58
N ALA A 728 46.76 27.60 11.73
CA ALA A 728 46.94 27.38 10.29
C ALA A 728 46.33 28.52 9.45
N GLY A 729 45.69 29.50 10.06
CA GLY A 729 45.19 30.73 9.37
C GLY A 729 44.30 31.60 10.27
N GLY A 730 44.20 32.87 9.93
CA GLY A 730 43.42 33.86 10.66
C GLY A 730 43.96 34.17 12.05
N THR A 731 43.06 34.56 12.96
CA THR A 731 43.40 34.94 14.34
C THR A 731 42.66 34.07 15.37
N LEU A 732 43.36 33.52 16.34
CA LEU A 732 42.79 32.92 17.55
C LEU A 732 43.01 33.87 18.73
N ALA A 733 41.92 34.32 19.35
CA ALA A 733 41.94 35.31 20.43
C ALA A 733 41.40 34.66 21.74
N PHE A 734 42.24 34.61 22.79
CA PHE A 734 41.80 34.24 24.13
C PHE A 734 41.50 35.48 24.93
N LYS A 735 40.38 35.53 25.65
CA LYS A 735 40.09 36.58 26.61
C LYS A 735 40.70 36.28 28.00
N GLN A 736 41.15 35.06 28.23
CA GLN A 736 41.89 34.59 29.39
C GLN A 736 43.26 34.06 28.96
N ALA A 737 44.08 33.60 29.88
CA ALA A 737 45.39 33.05 29.57
C ALA A 737 45.28 31.85 28.62
N TYR A 738 46.21 31.71 27.71
CA TYR A 738 46.33 30.58 26.80
C TYR A 738 46.58 29.29 27.60
N PRO A 739 45.79 28.26 27.46
CA PRO A 739 45.84 27.05 28.31
C PRO A 739 46.59 25.88 27.67
N GLY A 740 46.82 25.91 26.34
CA GLY A 740 47.26 24.75 25.56
C GLY A 740 48.65 24.22 25.94
N GLY A 741 48.93 22.98 25.59
CA GLY A 741 50.21 22.31 25.82
C GLY A 741 51.33 22.88 24.97
N ALA A 742 51.26 22.70 23.66
CA ALA A 742 52.20 23.26 22.72
C ALA A 742 51.47 24.21 21.74
N LEU A 743 52.17 25.21 21.20
CA LEU A 743 51.66 26.06 20.16
C LEU A 743 52.33 25.70 18.85
N GLU A 744 51.58 25.26 17.87
CA GLU A 744 52.02 25.00 16.52
C GLU A 744 51.52 26.11 15.59
N VAL A 745 52.37 26.53 14.68
CA VAL A 745 52.03 27.56 13.67
C VAL A 745 52.41 27.01 12.31
N SER A 746 51.53 27.00 11.32
CA SER A 746 51.91 26.58 9.98
C SER A 746 52.75 27.66 9.28
N ALA A 747 53.71 27.23 8.48
CA ALA A 747 54.53 28.16 7.67
C ALA A 747 53.66 29.08 6.78
N ALA A 748 52.62 28.52 6.19
CA ALA A 748 51.65 29.27 5.37
C ALA A 748 50.93 30.35 6.20
N ALA A 749 50.53 30.05 7.44
CA ALA A 749 49.88 31.01 8.33
C ALA A 749 50.80 32.18 8.70
N VAL A 750 52.06 31.90 9.06
CA VAL A 750 52.98 32.97 9.37
C VAL A 750 53.41 33.76 8.16
N GLN A 751 53.50 33.17 6.96
CA GLN A 751 53.79 33.88 5.72
C GLN A 751 52.59 34.73 5.24
N GLY A 752 51.35 34.24 5.46
CA GLY A 752 50.13 34.90 4.99
C GLY A 752 49.64 36.06 5.85
N THR A 753 50.11 36.22 7.11
CA THR A 753 49.68 37.36 7.92
C THR A 753 50.18 38.67 7.40
N GLY A 754 49.33 39.70 7.29
CA GLY A 754 49.75 41.05 7.06
C GLY A 754 50.71 41.53 8.15
N THR A 755 51.42 42.64 7.91
CA THR A 755 52.53 43.16 8.71
C THR A 755 52.22 43.35 10.21
N ASP A 756 50.96 43.52 10.62
CA ASP A 756 50.51 43.83 11.99
C ASP A 756 49.45 42.89 12.56
N GLY A 757 49.01 41.84 11.84
CA GLY A 757 48.06 40.85 12.32
C GLY A 757 48.74 39.78 13.20
N ALA A 758 48.26 39.53 14.42
CA ALA A 758 48.74 38.42 15.27
C ALA A 758 47.92 37.17 15.00
N LEU A 759 48.57 36.01 14.89
CA LEU A 759 47.87 34.71 14.76
C LEU A 759 47.20 34.31 16.11
N LEU A 760 47.83 34.65 17.23
CA LEU A 760 47.34 34.45 18.58
C LEU A 760 47.25 35.76 19.35
N THR A 761 46.13 35.99 20.04
CA THR A 761 46.05 37.06 21.05
C THR A 761 45.59 36.47 22.37
N ALA A 762 46.27 36.77 23.49
CA ALA A 762 45.91 36.30 24.81
C ALA A 762 46.40 37.25 25.89
N PRO A 763 45.79 37.30 27.09
CA PRO A 763 46.36 38.05 28.21
C PRO A 763 47.77 37.58 28.61
N ALA A 764 47.99 36.27 28.59
CA ALA A 764 49.28 35.63 28.89
C ALA A 764 49.40 34.29 28.19
N LEU A 765 50.60 33.81 27.95
CA LEU A 765 50.88 32.43 27.58
C LEU A 765 51.19 31.64 28.89
N ALA A 766 50.33 30.62 29.15
CA ALA A 766 50.50 29.69 30.26
C ALA A 766 50.51 28.26 29.72
N PHE A 767 51.66 27.82 29.23
CA PHE A 767 51.79 26.49 28.69
C PHE A 767 51.58 25.45 29.78
N THR A 768 50.76 24.46 29.57
CA THR A 768 50.52 23.31 30.46
C THR A 768 51.52 22.16 30.24
N GLY A 769 52.41 22.30 29.26
CA GLY A 769 53.44 21.33 28.85
C GLY A 769 54.74 22.00 28.50
N ALA A 770 55.39 21.58 27.43
CA ALA A 770 56.62 22.21 26.95
C ALA A 770 56.36 23.66 26.55
N ASN A 771 57.18 24.59 27.02
CA ASN A 771 57.15 25.99 26.64
C ASN A 771 57.75 26.15 25.22
N THR A 772 57.07 25.66 24.19
CA THR A 772 57.59 25.53 22.85
C THR A 772 56.59 26.11 21.83
N VAL A 773 57.11 26.80 20.83
CA VAL A 773 56.40 27.16 19.60
C VAL A 773 56.99 26.36 18.45
N ARG A 774 56.18 25.52 17.86
CA ARG A 774 56.54 24.69 16.70
C ARG A 774 56.07 25.35 15.42
N VAL A 775 56.96 25.51 14.43
CA VAL A 775 56.54 25.88 13.07
C VAL A 775 56.55 24.66 12.19
N THR A 776 55.37 24.28 11.67
CA THR A 776 55.19 23.11 10.80
C THR A 776 55.33 23.51 9.33
N GLU A 777 55.63 22.54 8.45
CA GLU A 777 55.85 22.75 7.03
C GLU A 777 57.06 23.71 6.79
N ALA A 778 58.07 23.61 7.69
CA ALA A 778 59.18 24.59 7.71
C ALA A 778 60.04 24.58 6.45
N GLU A 779 60.03 23.48 5.69
CA GLU A 779 60.66 23.35 4.36
C GLU A 779 60.09 24.34 3.36
N THR A 780 58.90 24.89 3.57
CA THR A 780 58.26 25.85 2.68
C THR A 780 58.65 27.31 2.97
N LEU A 781 59.40 27.53 4.07
CA LEU A 781 59.84 28.85 4.47
C LEU A 781 60.95 29.38 3.52
N ASP A 782 60.76 30.52 2.95
CA ASP A 782 61.76 31.22 2.14
C ASP A 782 62.03 32.59 2.69
N ALA A 783 63.22 32.76 3.27
CA ALA A 783 63.62 34.03 3.90
C ALA A 783 63.63 35.24 2.92
N LYS A 784 63.75 34.99 1.60
CA LYS A 784 63.72 36.07 0.59
C LYS A 784 62.32 36.61 0.36
N THR A 785 61.32 35.70 0.34
CA THR A 785 59.92 36.07 0.15
C THR A 785 59.21 36.38 1.46
N TYR A 786 59.69 35.87 2.58
CA TYR A 786 59.11 36.14 3.90
C TYR A 786 59.18 37.59 4.34
N GLY A 787 60.24 38.29 3.95
CA GLY A 787 60.42 39.72 4.23
C GLY A 787 60.66 40.06 5.70
N LYS A 788 59.79 40.87 6.30
CA LYS A 788 59.88 41.24 7.73
C LYS A 788 59.24 40.16 8.63
N SER A 789 59.76 40.05 9.85
CA SER A 789 59.19 39.19 10.89
C SER A 789 57.69 39.42 11.12
N LYS A 790 56.93 38.37 11.34
CA LYS A 790 55.49 38.35 11.60
C LYS A 790 55.19 38.21 13.06
N VAL A 791 54.10 38.78 13.53
CA VAL A 791 53.62 38.60 14.92
C VAL A 791 52.90 37.25 15.03
N VAL A 792 53.47 36.32 15.80
CA VAL A 792 52.86 35.05 16.16
C VAL A 792 51.85 35.26 17.27
N ALA A 793 52.24 35.94 18.35
CA ALA A 793 51.34 36.22 19.47
C ALA A 793 51.48 37.69 19.95
N ARG A 794 50.33 38.28 20.38
CA ARG A 794 50.23 39.51 21.16
C ARG A 794 49.65 39.19 22.54
N LEU A 795 50.34 39.74 23.55
CA LEU A 795 50.04 39.45 24.97
C LEU A 795 49.84 40.75 25.75
N ASN A 796 49.00 40.72 26.75
CA ASN A 796 48.89 41.84 27.70
C ASN A 796 50.03 41.79 28.72
N THR A 797 50.39 40.59 29.20
CA THR A 797 51.50 40.38 30.13
C THR A 797 52.78 40.06 29.33
N ALA A 798 53.86 40.78 29.64
CA ALA A 798 55.13 40.54 28.99
C ALA A 798 55.74 39.19 29.35
N LEU A 799 56.29 38.50 28.38
CA LEU A 799 57.11 37.32 28.55
C LEU A 799 58.50 37.74 28.98
N ALA A 800 59.08 37.03 29.97
CA ALA A 800 60.44 37.23 30.39
C ALA A 800 61.47 36.64 29.39
N ALA A 801 61.14 35.58 28.70
CA ALA A 801 61.94 34.92 27.67
C ALA A 801 61.02 34.38 26.57
N ALA A 802 61.54 34.32 25.32
CA ALA A 802 60.83 33.64 24.23
C ALA A 802 60.75 32.12 24.52
N PRO A 803 59.64 31.50 24.16
CA PRO A 803 59.52 30.01 24.14
C PRO A 803 60.61 29.41 23.22
N ALA A 804 60.87 28.10 23.42
CA ALA A 804 61.74 27.38 22.50
C ALA A 804 61.11 27.33 21.07
N LEU A 805 61.92 27.41 20.08
CA LEU A 805 61.52 27.27 18.68
C LEU A 805 61.88 25.86 18.20
N GLU A 806 60.88 25.17 17.64
CA GLU A 806 61.08 23.94 16.89
C GLU A 806 60.62 24.17 15.45
N LEU A 807 61.48 23.84 14.48
CA LEU A 807 61.10 23.80 13.07
C LEU A 807 60.87 22.36 12.62
N VAL A 808 59.76 22.09 11.99
CA VAL A 808 59.33 20.72 11.67
C VAL A 808 58.82 20.67 10.21
N GLN A 809 59.23 19.68 9.48
CA GLN A 809 58.76 19.42 8.11
C GLN A 809 57.32 18.95 8.11
N SER A 810 56.70 18.89 6.94
CA SER A 810 55.31 18.44 6.76
C SER A 810 55.12 16.99 7.19
N ASP A 811 56.11 16.16 7.13
CA ASP A 811 56.09 14.78 7.61
C ASP A 811 56.29 14.60 9.14
N GLY A 812 56.51 15.72 9.86
CA GLY A 812 56.73 15.73 11.30
C GLY A 812 58.19 15.53 11.71
N THR A 813 59.15 15.39 10.81
CA THR A 813 60.58 15.31 11.09
C THR A 813 61.17 16.71 11.38
N PRO A 814 62.24 16.81 12.18
CA PRO A 814 62.91 18.10 12.42
C PRO A 814 63.41 18.72 11.10
N PHE A 815 63.17 20.00 10.94
CA PHE A 815 63.75 20.80 9.86
C PHE A 815 65.09 21.36 10.35
N VAL A 816 66.12 21.11 9.57
CA VAL A 816 67.46 21.63 9.91
C VAL A 816 67.63 23.06 9.34
N ASP A 817 67.77 24.03 10.21
CA ASP A 817 68.06 25.43 9.92
C ASP A 817 69.55 25.68 10.03
N ASP A 818 70.32 25.18 9.09
CA ASP A 818 71.83 25.14 9.17
C ASP A 818 72.45 26.51 9.35
N ASP A 819 71.83 27.54 8.85
CA ASP A 819 72.28 28.92 8.92
C ASP A 819 71.72 29.70 10.15
N GLY A 820 70.83 29.05 10.92
CA GLY A 820 70.16 29.71 12.06
C GLY A 820 69.36 30.92 11.65
N THR A 821 68.79 30.86 10.43
CA THR A 821 68.08 31.97 9.79
C THR A 821 66.82 32.33 10.52
N TRP A 822 66.07 31.33 10.99
CA TRP A 822 64.75 31.52 11.58
C TRP A 822 64.80 31.64 13.09
N LYS A 823 64.16 32.69 13.59
CA LYS A 823 64.19 32.99 15.06
C LYS A 823 62.80 33.35 15.58
N LEU A 824 62.55 32.93 16.80
CA LEU A 824 61.46 33.42 17.62
C LEU A 824 62.02 34.42 18.62
N TYR A 825 61.49 35.63 18.66
CA TYR A 825 62.03 36.68 19.52
C TYR A 825 60.93 37.59 20.11
N LEU A 826 61.24 38.22 21.24
CA LEU A 826 60.36 39.15 21.90
C LEU A 826 60.54 40.57 21.33
N ALA A 827 59.41 41.24 21.12
CA ALA A 827 59.35 42.65 20.75
C ALA A 827 58.34 43.37 21.68
N GLU A 828 58.28 44.71 21.55
CA GLU A 828 57.32 45.54 22.26
C GLU A 828 57.34 45.30 23.79
N GLY A 829 58.56 45.25 24.35
CA GLY A 829 58.78 45.03 25.80
C GLY A 829 58.33 43.67 26.27
N GLY A 830 58.40 42.64 25.42
CA GLY A 830 57.97 41.26 25.74
C GLY A 830 56.49 40.95 25.50
N LYS A 831 55.71 41.91 24.95
CA LYS A 831 54.29 41.75 24.67
C LYS A 831 53.98 41.26 23.28
N ALA A 832 54.97 41.26 22.36
CA ALA A 832 54.82 40.64 21.05
C ALA A 832 55.86 39.53 20.86
N LEU A 833 55.38 38.31 20.52
CA LEU A 833 56.22 37.20 20.10
C LEU A 833 56.25 37.21 18.56
N ARG A 834 57.46 37.32 18.03
CA ARG A 834 57.64 37.41 16.55
C ARG A 834 58.48 36.25 16.05
N PHE A 835 58.11 35.79 14.86
CA PHE A 835 58.87 34.79 14.11
C PHE A 835 59.33 35.37 12.79
N GLY A 836 60.54 35.04 12.39
CA GLY A 836 61.05 35.49 11.08
C GLY A 836 62.58 35.37 10.99
N PRO A 837 63.12 35.70 9.82
CA PRO A 837 64.53 35.63 9.61
C PRO A 837 65.22 36.73 10.42
N LEU A 838 66.39 36.42 10.96
CA LEU A 838 67.30 37.41 11.56
C LEU A 838 67.78 38.35 10.44
N VAL A 839 67.20 39.51 10.36
CA VAL A 839 67.80 40.56 9.51
C VAL A 839 69.01 41.11 10.26
N GLY A 840 70.16 40.64 9.84
CA GLY A 840 71.43 41.20 10.33
C GLY A 840 71.52 42.70 10.02
N THR A 841 71.66 43.48 11.11
CA THR A 841 72.08 44.86 10.92
C THR A 841 73.51 44.88 10.36
N ARG A 842 73.66 45.11 9.06
CA ARG A 842 75.01 45.43 8.52
C ARG A 842 75.48 46.71 9.16
N ILE A 843 76.36 46.64 10.19
CA ILE A 843 77.13 47.75 10.63
C ILE A 843 78.16 47.97 9.53
N LEU A 844 77.95 48.99 8.67
CA LEU A 844 79.00 49.51 7.85
C LEU A 844 79.96 50.32 8.77
N VAL A 845 81.02 49.70 9.12
CA VAL A 845 82.17 50.41 9.72
C VAL A 845 82.78 51.04 8.51
N LYS A 846 82.74 52.37 8.46
CA LYS A 846 83.53 53.19 7.56
C LYS A 846 84.98 53.28 8.01
#